data_b09c024a8a10f2b3675774dd0305c349
#
_entry.id   b09c024a8a10f2b3675774dd0305c349
#
_cell.length_a   1.000
_cell.length_b   1.000
_cell.length_c   1.000
_cell.angle_alpha   90.00
_cell.angle_beta   90.00
_cell.angle_gamma   90.00
#
_symmetry.space_group_name_H-M   'P 1'
#
loop_
_entity.id
_entity.type
_entity.pdbx_description
1 polymer ?
#
loop_
_entity_poly.entity_id
_entity_poly.type
_entity_poly.pdbx_seq_one_letter_code
_entity_poly.pdbx_strand_id
1 'polypeptide(L)'
;MSSGPPPQSTAVGDIVGRFTAAWESSGPAPDLTDYLPADPALRRVSLIELIKVDLEKRWLRGDHPKRLAEYRDELPELGRWPLPPDLIYEEFHLRRRSGQPVDASEYTRTFPAQADELEKLLSTGEYHSTSIHHLEHTSAAPPPRSTELGDLDVGQRVDDFDLMTVLGRGAFARVFLARQRSMQRLVAVKISEDHGTEPQTLAQFDHDYIVRVFDQRLLADRMLRLLYMQYVPGGTLLGVVARVRETAPGLRTGLLLLEAVDRELVSKGEIRPSESRVREEVAALSWPETVAWLGRRLAEALDYAGKHGVLHRDIKPANVLLTAEGVPKLADFNISFSETLPGTSPVAYFGGSLAYMSPEQLEAIHPDRPGTAADLDTRSDLYSLAVVLWELLTGRKPFDDTPSGDTDAELGTHPPGDRTTLDAMLERRRGRHEPAIADLPADCPSALRRVLLKSLEPEPADRFSTGAEMSQQFDVCLDAHARDLVDPPPGSWRLRMRRWTHPIMFLAIAVPNLLAILYSYQHNTTLIISKLPPTAQSSFERITRIDYATAFVIGVVGTVSMTLYLTTVAGGLRKGKAYDGGHLARARKDTLLLGQRCALLCLGLWAVTGIIVPATLQISGSEVPWNTVVHFTAAQLVCGAIAVVYPFFFVNFYAVRCLYPVFLPHGEISAADARMLHRLGRRSMFFLAAAAAVPLLGVAGATFIPAEDLPHVVVALRVLCVGSVFAFVAAYWLFRLLTDDLHALSRVVSGVPRHE
;
A
#
# COMPACT_ATOMS: atom_id res chain seq x y z
N MET A 1 15.64 12.15 -63.49
CA MET A 1 15.72 11.56 -62.18
C MET A 1 16.96 12.12 -61.50
N SER A 2 16.84 13.19 -60.79
CA SER A 2 17.95 13.84 -60.05
C SER A 2 17.65 13.60 -58.56
N SER A 3 18.41 12.71 -57.97
CA SER A 3 18.44 12.50 -56.53
C SER A 3 19.02 13.76 -55.89
N GLY A 4 18.20 14.50 -55.12
CA GLY A 4 18.65 15.58 -54.24
C GLY A 4 19.66 15.09 -53.22
N PRO A 5 20.53 15.96 -52.67
CA PRO A 5 21.52 15.56 -51.69
C PRO A 5 20.81 15.02 -50.43
N PRO A 6 21.38 13.97 -49.79
CA PRO A 6 20.83 13.41 -48.55
C PRO A 6 20.77 14.47 -47.42
N PRO A 7 19.84 14.39 -46.46
CA PRO A 7 19.76 15.31 -45.37
C PRO A 7 21.07 15.31 -44.55
N GLN A 8 21.46 16.46 -44.04
CA GLN A 8 22.79 16.71 -43.41
C GLN A 8 23.08 15.73 -42.23
N SER A 9 22.06 15.27 -41.49
CA SER A 9 22.21 14.31 -40.41
C SER A 9 22.63 12.90 -40.87
N THR A 10 22.09 12.44 -41.99
CA THR A 10 22.44 11.12 -42.55
C THR A 10 23.89 11.11 -43.09
N ALA A 11 24.34 12.23 -43.67
CA ALA A 11 25.71 12.35 -44.18
C ALA A 11 26.74 12.39 -43.01
N VAL A 12 26.43 13.01 -41.90
CA VAL A 12 27.28 13.01 -40.69
C VAL A 12 27.31 11.62 -40.06
N GLY A 13 26.17 10.92 -39.96
CA GLY A 13 26.10 9.53 -39.47
C GLY A 13 26.95 8.56 -40.26
N ASP A 14 26.91 8.64 -41.60
CA ASP A 14 27.75 7.81 -42.49
C ASP A 14 29.26 8.07 -42.30
N ILE A 15 29.65 9.32 -42.04
CA ILE A 15 31.03 9.69 -41.77
C ILE A 15 31.48 9.12 -40.41
N VAL A 16 30.69 9.30 -39.41
CA VAL A 16 30.96 8.78 -38.04
C VAL A 16 30.99 7.26 -38.04
N GLY A 17 30.07 6.60 -38.74
CA GLY A 17 30.04 5.14 -38.84
C GLY A 17 31.31 4.57 -39.52
N ARG A 18 31.81 5.20 -40.61
CA ARG A 18 33.05 4.77 -41.25
C ARG A 18 34.27 4.98 -40.33
N PHE A 19 34.34 6.04 -39.62
CA PHE A 19 35.41 6.31 -38.65
C PHE A 19 35.39 5.31 -37.49
N THR A 20 34.23 5.01 -36.97
CA THR A 20 34.07 3.99 -35.93
C THR A 20 34.49 2.61 -36.40
N ALA A 21 34.07 2.20 -37.59
CA ALA A 21 34.48 0.92 -38.17
C ALA A 21 36.02 0.84 -38.39
N ALA A 22 36.65 1.96 -38.70
CA ALA A 22 38.10 2.03 -38.77
C ALA A 22 38.79 1.84 -37.41
N TRP A 23 38.20 2.36 -36.34
CA TRP A 23 38.62 2.12 -34.95
C TRP A 23 38.46 0.66 -34.50
N GLU A 24 37.51 -0.08 -35.08
CA GLU A 24 37.25 -1.48 -34.75
C GLU A 24 38.14 -2.45 -35.56
N SER A 25 38.77 -1.98 -36.61
CA SER A 25 39.74 -2.76 -37.32
C SER A 25 41.07 -2.86 -36.54
N SER A 26 41.77 -4.02 -36.63
CA SER A 26 43.02 -4.28 -35.90
C SER A 26 44.18 -3.50 -36.53
N GLY A 27 44.22 -2.18 -36.37
CA GLY A 27 45.22 -1.29 -36.94
C GLY A 27 45.58 -0.12 -35.97
N PRO A 28 46.54 0.76 -36.38
CA PRO A 28 46.83 1.99 -35.63
C PRO A 28 45.59 2.89 -35.63
N ALA A 29 45.52 3.80 -34.60
CA ALA A 29 44.43 4.76 -34.48
C ALA A 29 44.21 5.53 -35.79
N PRO A 30 43.00 5.58 -36.37
CA PRO A 30 42.73 6.26 -37.62
C PRO A 30 42.92 7.78 -37.51
N ASP A 31 43.43 8.41 -38.56
CA ASP A 31 43.52 9.88 -38.61
C ASP A 31 42.12 10.47 -38.88
N LEU A 32 41.67 11.28 -37.99
CA LEU A 32 40.35 11.93 -38.00
C LEU A 32 40.20 12.87 -39.23
N THR A 33 41.29 13.48 -39.69
CA THR A 33 41.31 14.39 -40.85
C THR A 33 40.93 13.72 -42.16
N ASP A 34 41.20 12.40 -42.32
CA ASP A 34 40.88 11.61 -43.51
C ASP A 34 39.37 11.41 -43.72
N TYR A 35 38.57 11.62 -42.65
CA TYR A 35 37.13 11.45 -42.66
C TYR A 35 36.32 12.74 -42.76
N LEU A 36 37.01 13.90 -42.75
CA LEU A 36 36.33 15.19 -42.76
C LEU A 36 35.80 15.54 -44.16
N PRO A 37 34.52 15.93 -44.29
CA PRO A 37 33.95 16.31 -45.57
C PRO A 37 34.51 17.65 -46.05
N ALA A 38 34.49 17.86 -47.36
CA ALA A 38 34.92 19.13 -47.98
C ALA A 38 33.88 20.27 -47.79
N ASP A 39 32.60 19.95 -47.56
CA ASP A 39 31.54 20.91 -47.32
C ASP A 39 31.74 21.60 -45.96
N PRO A 40 31.90 22.92 -45.90
CA PRO A 40 32.14 23.65 -44.65
C PRO A 40 31.00 23.50 -43.62
N ALA A 41 29.74 23.33 -44.05
CA ALA A 41 28.60 23.20 -43.18
C ALA A 41 28.57 21.82 -42.47
N LEU A 42 28.89 20.77 -43.21
CA LEU A 42 28.99 19.41 -42.70
C LEU A 42 30.29 19.18 -41.91
N ARG A 43 31.37 19.84 -42.34
CA ARG A 43 32.72 19.67 -41.78
C ARG A 43 32.77 19.98 -40.29
N ARG A 44 32.13 21.08 -39.85
CA ARG A 44 32.13 21.48 -38.43
C ARG A 44 31.41 20.44 -37.54
N VAL A 45 30.22 20.00 -37.95
CA VAL A 45 29.43 19.03 -37.17
C VAL A 45 30.14 17.68 -37.17
N SER A 46 30.64 17.22 -38.33
CA SER A 46 31.40 15.98 -38.43
C SER A 46 32.66 16.01 -37.56
N LEU A 47 33.39 17.12 -37.52
CA LEU A 47 34.60 17.26 -36.72
C LEU A 47 34.31 17.07 -35.22
N ILE A 48 33.23 17.69 -34.70
CA ILE A 48 32.85 17.56 -33.32
C ILE A 48 32.49 16.12 -32.96
N GLU A 49 31.68 15.46 -33.80
CA GLU A 49 31.27 14.09 -33.56
C GLU A 49 32.42 13.08 -33.72
N LEU A 50 33.31 13.27 -34.68
CA LEU A 50 34.51 12.44 -34.83
C LEU A 50 35.43 12.57 -33.60
N ILE A 51 35.60 13.78 -33.03
CA ILE A 51 36.39 13.98 -31.81
C ILE A 51 35.74 13.27 -30.61
N LYS A 52 34.42 13.29 -30.48
CA LYS A 52 33.72 12.53 -29.40
C LYS A 52 34.03 11.04 -29.48
N VAL A 53 33.96 10.46 -30.69
CA VAL A 53 34.29 9.05 -30.91
C VAL A 53 35.77 8.77 -30.64
N ASP A 54 36.69 9.60 -31.15
CA ASP A 54 38.12 9.42 -30.95
C ASP A 54 38.50 9.52 -29.46
N LEU A 55 37.95 10.50 -28.75
CA LEU A 55 38.11 10.63 -27.30
C LEU A 55 37.64 9.36 -26.59
N GLU A 56 36.45 8.90 -26.89
CA GLU A 56 35.89 7.71 -26.25
C GLU A 56 36.79 6.48 -26.48
N LYS A 57 37.14 6.18 -27.74
CA LYS A 57 37.96 5.01 -28.07
C LYS A 57 39.34 5.08 -27.44
N ARG A 58 40.01 6.27 -27.37
CA ARG A 58 41.30 6.44 -26.70
C ARG A 58 41.26 6.29 -25.21
N TRP A 59 40.25 6.88 -24.56
CA TRP A 59 40.11 6.82 -23.11
C TRP A 59 39.68 5.43 -22.62
N LEU A 60 38.78 4.75 -23.33
CA LEU A 60 38.32 3.42 -22.95
C LEU A 60 39.31 2.30 -23.25
N ARG A 61 40.14 2.42 -24.31
CA ARG A 61 41.18 1.42 -24.61
C ARG A 61 42.47 1.65 -23.84
N GLY A 62 42.65 2.80 -23.18
CA GLY A 62 43.86 3.13 -22.44
C GLY A 62 45.10 3.35 -23.30
N ASP A 63 44.94 3.40 -24.64
CA ASP A 63 46.00 3.54 -25.59
C ASP A 63 46.15 5.00 -26.06
N HIS A 64 47.10 5.72 -25.47
CA HIS A 64 47.32 7.14 -25.69
C HIS A 64 46.11 8.04 -25.52
N PRO A 65 45.57 8.18 -24.23
CA PRO A 65 44.47 9.07 -23.97
C PRO A 65 44.82 10.50 -24.33
N LYS A 66 43.92 11.18 -25.08
CA LYS A 66 44.13 12.51 -25.63
C LYS A 66 43.15 13.50 -24.99
N ARG A 67 43.58 14.75 -24.71
CA ARG A 67 42.75 15.81 -24.12
C ARG A 67 42.25 16.75 -25.22
N LEU A 68 41.14 17.46 -24.95
CA LEU A 68 40.57 18.48 -25.85
C LEU A 68 41.58 19.59 -26.20
N ALA A 69 42.48 19.94 -25.29
CA ALA A 69 43.55 20.87 -25.55
C ALA A 69 44.48 20.41 -26.68
N GLU A 70 44.82 19.09 -26.73
CA GLU A 70 45.66 18.51 -27.73
C GLU A 70 45.00 18.49 -29.12
N TYR A 71 43.69 18.20 -29.18
CA TYR A 71 42.92 18.32 -30.44
C TYR A 71 42.89 19.77 -30.96
N ARG A 72 42.85 20.74 -30.04
CA ARG A 72 42.86 22.17 -30.38
C ARG A 72 44.18 22.59 -30.97
N ASP A 73 45.29 22.04 -30.48
CA ASP A 73 46.65 22.32 -31.01
C ASP A 73 46.88 21.64 -32.36
N GLU A 74 46.34 20.42 -32.56
CA GLU A 74 46.51 19.69 -33.82
C GLU A 74 45.55 20.18 -34.92
N LEU A 75 44.35 20.65 -34.56
CA LEU A 75 43.28 21.07 -35.45
C LEU A 75 42.97 22.57 -35.27
N PRO A 76 43.68 23.46 -35.98
CA PRO A 76 43.49 24.92 -35.83
C PRO A 76 42.06 25.39 -36.10
N GLU A 77 41.25 24.56 -36.77
CA GLU A 77 39.85 24.82 -37.02
C GLU A 77 39.04 24.89 -35.72
N LEU A 78 39.36 24.10 -34.66
CA LEU A 78 38.71 24.09 -33.36
C LEU A 78 38.98 25.39 -32.55
N GLY A 79 40.07 26.05 -32.83
CA GLY A 79 40.40 27.35 -32.18
C GLY A 79 39.57 28.54 -32.68
N ARG A 80 38.87 28.39 -33.81
CA ARG A 80 38.05 29.44 -34.42
C ARG A 80 36.69 29.67 -33.79
N TRP A 81 36.23 28.69 -32.98
CA TRP A 81 34.92 28.73 -32.36
C TRP A 81 35.02 28.33 -30.88
N PRO A 82 34.09 28.80 -30.02
CA PRO A 82 33.96 28.23 -28.69
C PRO A 82 33.60 26.75 -28.82
N LEU A 83 34.23 25.87 -28.02
CA LEU A 83 33.93 24.43 -27.99
C LEU A 83 32.50 24.24 -27.47
N PRO A 84 31.73 23.32 -28.11
CA PRO A 84 30.40 23.01 -27.61
C PRO A 84 30.44 22.44 -26.19
N PRO A 85 29.51 22.81 -25.31
CA PRO A 85 29.44 22.30 -23.92
C PRO A 85 29.33 20.78 -23.81
N ASP A 86 28.64 20.15 -24.74
CA ASP A 86 28.48 18.71 -24.84
C ASP A 86 29.83 17.96 -25.14
N LEU A 87 30.69 18.54 -25.93
CA LEU A 87 32.02 17.98 -26.19
C LEU A 87 32.93 18.06 -24.95
N ILE A 88 32.84 19.18 -24.20
CA ILE A 88 33.58 19.37 -22.94
C ILE A 88 33.07 18.41 -21.87
N TYR A 89 31.76 18.19 -21.84
CA TYR A 89 31.09 17.27 -20.95
C TYR A 89 31.54 15.81 -21.19
N GLU A 90 31.69 15.40 -22.45
CA GLU A 90 32.21 14.07 -22.83
C GLU A 90 33.64 13.84 -22.31
N GLU A 91 34.57 14.78 -22.48
CA GLU A 91 35.92 14.63 -21.94
C GLU A 91 35.93 14.49 -20.42
N PHE A 92 35.10 15.30 -19.69
CA PHE A 92 35.00 15.23 -18.23
C PHE A 92 34.58 13.83 -17.77
N HIS A 93 33.52 13.28 -18.38
CA HIS A 93 32.99 11.97 -17.99
C HIS A 93 33.90 10.80 -18.41
N LEU A 94 34.53 10.86 -19.55
CA LEU A 94 35.49 9.85 -20.01
C LEU A 94 36.71 9.78 -19.09
N ARG A 95 37.23 10.93 -18.64
CA ARG A 95 38.33 10.99 -17.67
C ARG A 95 37.90 10.42 -16.31
N ARG A 96 36.72 10.78 -15.84
CA ARG A 96 36.17 10.26 -14.58
C ARG A 96 35.97 8.75 -14.65
N ARG A 97 35.45 8.26 -15.77
CA ARG A 97 35.19 6.84 -16.03
C ARG A 97 36.47 6.02 -16.15
N SER A 98 37.57 6.62 -16.65
CA SER A 98 38.90 6.01 -16.68
C SER A 98 39.63 6.01 -15.33
N GLY A 99 38.98 6.44 -14.25
CA GLY A 99 39.55 6.43 -12.88
C GLY A 99 40.41 7.64 -12.55
N GLN A 100 40.43 8.69 -13.39
CA GLN A 100 41.18 9.90 -13.05
C GLN A 100 40.40 10.79 -12.08
N PRO A 101 41.04 11.37 -11.05
CA PRO A 101 40.42 12.39 -10.24
C PRO A 101 40.20 13.64 -11.07
N VAL A 102 38.94 13.99 -11.35
CA VAL A 102 38.56 15.16 -12.15
C VAL A 102 37.59 16.03 -11.33
N ASP A 103 37.92 17.30 -11.21
CA ASP A 103 37.09 18.27 -10.53
C ASP A 103 36.27 19.10 -11.55
N ALA A 104 34.96 19.18 -11.36
CA ALA A 104 34.06 19.99 -12.19
C ALA A 104 34.50 21.46 -12.23
N SER A 105 35.06 21.99 -11.12
CA SER A 105 35.55 23.33 -11.03
C SER A 105 36.81 23.62 -11.91
N GLU A 106 37.55 22.58 -12.31
CA GLU A 106 38.65 22.68 -13.28
C GLU A 106 38.10 23.07 -14.66
N TYR A 107 37.01 22.46 -15.05
CA TYR A 107 36.39 22.65 -16.37
C TYR A 107 35.67 23.99 -16.48
N THR A 108 34.95 24.44 -15.46
CA THR A 108 34.29 25.76 -15.46
C THR A 108 35.30 26.90 -15.47
N ARG A 109 36.48 26.70 -14.87
CA ARG A 109 37.60 27.68 -14.94
C ARG A 109 38.31 27.66 -16.28
N THR A 110 38.47 26.49 -16.90
CA THR A 110 39.17 26.33 -18.20
C THR A 110 38.30 26.82 -19.35
N PHE A 111 36.97 26.69 -19.23
CA PHE A 111 36.01 27.10 -20.24
C PHE A 111 34.99 28.10 -19.72
N PRO A 112 35.42 29.35 -19.38
CA PRO A 112 34.55 30.35 -18.71
C PRO A 112 33.37 30.82 -19.59
N ALA A 113 33.50 30.74 -20.92
CA ALA A 113 32.40 31.11 -21.81
C ALA A 113 31.24 30.09 -21.82
N GLN A 114 31.46 28.86 -21.35
CA GLN A 114 30.47 27.80 -21.26
C GLN A 114 30.15 27.41 -19.80
N ALA A 115 30.64 28.18 -18.80
CA ALA A 115 30.57 27.82 -17.39
C ALA A 115 29.11 27.54 -16.93
N ASP A 116 28.16 28.40 -17.28
CA ASP A 116 26.73 28.27 -16.87
C ASP A 116 26.04 27.02 -17.45
N GLU A 117 26.39 26.64 -18.68
CA GLU A 117 25.84 25.43 -19.32
C GLU A 117 26.54 24.17 -18.80
N LEU A 118 27.86 24.23 -18.58
CA LEU A 118 28.62 23.14 -17.98
C LEU A 118 28.19 22.86 -16.54
N GLU A 119 27.93 23.89 -15.73
CA GLU A 119 27.44 23.72 -14.37
C GLU A 119 26.11 22.99 -14.35
N LYS A 120 25.20 23.30 -15.28
CA LYS A 120 23.93 22.59 -15.45
C LYS A 120 24.13 21.13 -15.88
N LEU A 121 25.00 20.87 -16.85
CA LEU A 121 25.28 19.53 -17.36
C LEU A 121 26.00 18.66 -16.31
N LEU A 122 26.93 19.23 -15.56
CA LEU A 122 27.73 18.53 -14.54
C LEU A 122 26.98 18.30 -13.22
N SER A 123 25.93 19.10 -12.94
CA SER A 123 25.08 18.94 -11.77
C SER A 123 24.06 17.80 -11.91
N THR A 124 23.72 17.38 -13.11
CA THR A 124 22.94 16.19 -13.39
C THR A 124 23.82 14.95 -13.19
N GLY A 125 23.66 14.26 -12.05
CA GLY A 125 24.56 13.18 -11.60
C GLY A 125 24.60 11.90 -12.45
N GLU A 126 23.90 11.82 -13.58
CA GLU A 126 23.88 10.69 -14.52
C GLU A 126 24.57 11.09 -15.83
N TYR A 127 25.55 10.27 -16.24
CA TYR A 127 26.22 10.42 -17.51
C TYR A 127 25.30 9.95 -18.65
N HIS A 128 24.98 10.87 -19.56
CA HIS A 128 24.35 10.56 -20.84
C HIS A 128 25.33 10.92 -21.94
N SER A 129 25.79 9.90 -22.70
CA SER A 129 26.65 10.18 -23.86
C SER A 129 25.93 11.10 -24.84
N THR A 130 26.61 12.15 -25.27
CA THR A 130 26.13 13.13 -26.25
C THR A 130 26.62 12.81 -27.65
N SER A 131 27.34 11.69 -27.83
CA SER A 131 27.87 11.25 -29.13
C SER A 131 26.80 10.60 -30.00
N ILE A 132 26.68 11.02 -31.25
CA ILE A 132 25.81 10.38 -32.25
C ILE A 132 26.15 8.89 -32.42
N HIS A 133 27.42 8.50 -32.23
CA HIS A 133 27.86 7.11 -32.28
C HIS A 133 27.21 6.22 -31.19
N HIS A 134 27.03 6.71 -29.96
CA HIS A 134 26.31 5.96 -28.91
C HIS A 134 24.81 5.86 -29.16
N LEU A 135 24.25 6.80 -29.90
CA LEU A 135 22.87 6.74 -30.35
C LEU A 135 22.65 5.68 -31.43
N GLU A 136 23.68 5.33 -32.16
CA GLU A 136 23.61 4.34 -33.28
C GLU A 136 24.07 2.92 -32.90
N HIS A 137 24.94 2.73 -31.87
CA HIS A 137 25.48 1.41 -31.49
C HIS A 137 24.78 0.69 -30.35
N THR A 138 23.79 1.26 -29.73
CA THR A 138 22.88 0.56 -28.80
C THR A 138 21.72 -0.09 -29.54
N SER A 139 21.79 -0.26 -30.83
CA SER A 139 20.70 -0.72 -31.67
C SER A 139 21.15 -1.74 -32.70
N ALA A 140 20.67 -2.97 -32.56
CA ALA A 140 20.05 -3.59 -33.71
C ALA A 140 19.00 -2.57 -34.17
N ALA A 141 19.07 -2.06 -35.41
CA ALA A 141 18.40 -0.89 -35.92
C ALA A 141 17.03 -0.62 -35.25
N PRO A 142 16.83 0.56 -34.62
CA PRO A 142 15.47 0.98 -34.31
C PRO A 142 14.71 0.98 -35.65
N PRO A 143 13.44 0.58 -35.67
CA PRO A 143 12.62 0.75 -36.85
C PRO A 143 12.78 2.21 -37.29
N PRO A 144 12.77 2.51 -38.58
CA PRO A 144 13.02 3.86 -39.07
C PRO A 144 12.15 4.84 -38.29
N ARG A 145 12.80 5.74 -37.54
CA ARG A 145 12.06 6.81 -36.82
C ARG A 145 11.29 7.53 -37.90
N SER A 146 9.98 7.51 -37.83
CA SER A 146 9.21 8.34 -38.71
C SER A 146 9.67 9.78 -38.46
N THR A 147 10.18 10.45 -39.44
CA THR A 147 10.61 11.85 -39.45
C THR A 147 9.50 12.75 -38.88
N GLU A 148 8.26 12.29 -38.91
CA GLU A 148 7.05 13.01 -38.49
C GLU A 148 6.86 13.19 -37.00
N LEU A 149 7.30 12.25 -36.15
CA LEU A 149 7.20 12.43 -34.68
C LEU A 149 8.22 13.47 -34.18
N GLY A 150 9.38 13.56 -34.85
CA GLY A 150 10.43 14.55 -34.54
C GLY A 150 10.05 15.99 -34.92
N ASP A 151 9.17 16.13 -35.90
CA ASP A 151 8.79 17.44 -36.48
C ASP A 151 7.64 18.13 -35.73
N LEU A 152 7.05 17.47 -34.70
CA LEU A 152 5.97 18.05 -33.92
C LEU A 152 6.51 19.00 -32.86
N ASP A 153 6.13 20.27 -32.93
CA ASP A 153 6.56 21.30 -31.99
C ASP A 153 5.42 22.07 -31.33
N VAL A 154 5.74 22.74 -30.22
CA VAL A 154 4.83 23.65 -29.53
C VAL A 154 4.35 24.76 -30.48
N GLY A 155 3.08 25.08 -30.42
CA GLY A 155 2.46 26.06 -31.32
C GLY A 155 1.87 25.47 -32.60
N GLN A 156 2.15 24.19 -32.90
CA GLN A 156 1.56 23.51 -34.05
C GLN A 156 0.16 22.99 -33.75
N ARG A 157 -0.60 22.86 -34.82
CA ARG A 157 -1.91 22.23 -34.81
C ARG A 157 -1.83 20.82 -35.38
N VAL A 158 -2.34 19.86 -34.60
CA VAL A 158 -2.49 18.47 -35.01
C VAL A 158 -3.96 18.07 -34.84
N ASP A 159 -4.64 17.80 -35.95
CA ASP A 159 -6.08 17.53 -35.97
C ASP A 159 -6.88 18.63 -35.23
N ASP A 160 -7.65 18.30 -34.17
CA ASP A 160 -8.45 19.18 -33.34
C ASP A 160 -7.67 19.82 -32.16
N PHE A 161 -6.35 19.61 -32.09
CA PHE A 161 -5.53 19.99 -30.95
C PHE A 161 -4.49 21.05 -31.30
N ASP A 162 -4.48 22.16 -30.58
CA ASP A 162 -3.42 23.16 -30.60
C ASP A 162 -2.39 22.78 -29.51
N LEU A 163 -1.16 22.37 -29.90
CA LEU A 163 -0.11 21.94 -29.00
C LEU A 163 0.50 23.13 -28.25
N MET A 164 0.39 23.16 -26.90
CA MET A 164 0.74 24.34 -26.09
C MET A 164 2.11 24.17 -25.40
N THR A 165 2.36 23.02 -24.80
CA THR A 165 3.57 22.76 -24.00
C THR A 165 3.89 21.27 -24.02
N VAL A 166 5.17 20.90 -24.01
CA VAL A 166 5.59 19.50 -23.87
C VAL A 166 5.48 19.11 -22.40
N LEU A 167 4.68 18.09 -22.08
CA LEU A 167 4.54 17.50 -20.75
C LEU A 167 5.52 16.36 -20.50
N GLY A 168 5.92 15.63 -21.57
CA GLY A 168 6.86 14.52 -21.45
C GLY A 168 7.41 14.09 -22.83
N ARG A 169 8.62 13.53 -22.80
CA ARG A 169 9.27 12.92 -23.98
C ARG A 169 9.69 11.51 -23.60
N GLY A 170 9.14 10.51 -24.29
CA GLY A 170 9.52 9.12 -24.19
C GLY A 170 10.25 8.66 -25.45
N ALA A 171 10.80 7.45 -25.43
CA ALA A 171 11.50 6.86 -26.58
C ALA A 171 10.59 6.69 -27.82
N PHE A 172 9.29 6.42 -27.60
CA PHE A 172 8.34 6.08 -28.66
C PHE A 172 7.10 6.99 -28.68
N ALA A 173 7.02 7.99 -27.80
CA ALA A 173 5.88 8.90 -27.70
C ALA A 173 6.28 10.26 -27.15
N ARG A 174 5.51 11.28 -27.53
CA ARG A 174 5.59 12.63 -26.94
C ARG A 174 4.23 12.98 -26.35
N VAL A 175 4.24 13.57 -25.16
CA VAL A 175 3.01 14.02 -24.48
C VAL A 175 2.99 15.54 -24.45
N PHE A 176 1.91 16.14 -24.95
CA PHE A 176 1.73 17.57 -25.00
C PHE A 176 0.51 17.99 -24.15
N LEU A 177 0.61 19.11 -23.48
CA LEU A 177 -0.57 19.88 -23.10
C LEU A 177 -1.12 20.50 -24.38
N ALA A 178 -2.40 20.28 -24.65
CA ALA A 178 -3.05 20.80 -25.84
C ALA A 178 -4.43 21.37 -25.52
N ARG A 179 -4.86 22.34 -26.31
CA ARG A 179 -6.24 22.84 -26.31
C ARG A 179 -7.04 22.10 -27.34
N GLN A 180 -8.03 21.35 -26.92
CA GLN A 180 -9.02 20.76 -27.82
C GLN A 180 -9.96 21.85 -28.30
N ARG A 181 -9.94 22.13 -29.62
CA ARG A 181 -10.68 23.27 -30.19
C ARG A 181 -12.21 23.08 -30.20
N SER A 182 -12.65 21.89 -30.56
CA SER A 182 -14.07 21.54 -30.62
C SER A 182 -14.77 21.67 -29.26
N MET A 183 -14.07 21.35 -28.17
CA MET A 183 -14.63 21.36 -26.81
C MET A 183 -14.08 22.49 -25.93
N GLN A 184 -13.18 23.33 -26.45
CA GLN A 184 -12.55 24.47 -25.73
C GLN A 184 -11.96 24.09 -24.36
N ARG A 185 -11.36 22.90 -24.24
CA ARG A 185 -10.78 22.39 -22.98
C ARG A 185 -9.30 22.05 -23.12
N LEU A 186 -8.60 22.05 -21.99
CA LEU A 186 -7.22 21.55 -21.90
C LEU A 186 -7.23 20.03 -21.75
N VAL A 187 -6.34 19.37 -22.50
CA VAL A 187 -6.15 17.92 -22.48
C VAL A 187 -4.66 17.59 -22.57
N ALA A 188 -4.27 16.43 -22.07
CA ALA A 188 -2.98 15.86 -22.38
C ALA A 188 -3.13 14.99 -23.63
N VAL A 189 -2.29 15.20 -24.65
CA VAL A 189 -2.28 14.44 -25.89
C VAL A 189 -0.97 13.68 -26.00
N LYS A 190 -1.04 12.36 -25.94
CA LYS A 190 0.09 11.46 -26.21
C LYS A 190 0.09 11.12 -27.68
N ILE A 191 1.16 11.45 -28.35
CA ILE A 191 1.35 11.18 -29.79
C ILE A 191 2.44 10.12 -29.91
N SER A 192 2.10 9.00 -30.53
CA SER A 192 3.00 7.86 -30.76
C SER A 192 2.88 7.38 -32.21
N GLU A 193 3.85 6.59 -32.66
CA GLU A 193 3.70 5.82 -33.89
C GLU A 193 2.59 4.78 -33.75
N ASP A 194 1.96 4.41 -34.84
CA ASP A 194 0.89 3.41 -34.84
C ASP A 194 1.46 1.98 -34.78
N HIS A 195 1.88 1.58 -33.59
CA HIS A 195 2.33 0.21 -33.30
C HIS A 195 1.36 -0.43 -32.29
N GLY A 196 0.62 -1.45 -32.75
CA GLY A 196 -0.22 -2.29 -31.90
C GLY A 196 -1.60 -1.72 -31.52
N THR A 197 -2.40 -2.55 -30.88
CA THR A 197 -3.74 -2.22 -30.38
C THR A 197 -3.64 -1.82 -28.91
N GLU A 198 -3.59 -0.52 -28.60
CA GLU A 198 -3.94 -0.08 -27.23
C GLU A 198 -5.41 -0.40 -27.02
N PRO A 199 -5.79 -1.10 -25.91
CA PRO A 199 -7.16 -1.55 -25.76
C PRO A 199 -8.12 -0.38 -25.67
N GLN A 200 -9.19 -0.48 -26.43
CA GLN A 200 -10.41 0.31 -26.27
C GLN A 200 -10.96 0.27 -24.84
N THR A 201 -10.53 -0.71 -24.06
CA THR A 201 -10.89 -0.91 -22.65
C THR A 201 -10.48 0.27 -21.75
N LEU A 202 -9.35 0.96 -22.03
CA LEU A 202 -8.93 2.11 -21.21
C LEU A 202 -9.86 3.31 -21.34
N ALA A 203 -10.51 3.48 -22.49
CA ALA A 203 -11.47 4.55 -22.70
C ALA A 203 -12.77 4.33 -21.89
N GLN A 204 -13.01 3.10 -21.39
CA GLN A 204 -14.16 2.76 -20.56
C GLN A 204 -13.88 2.94 -19.05
N PHE A 205 -12.63 3.21 -18.66
CA PHE A 205 -12.29 3.40 -17.26
C PHE A 205 -12.81 4.74 -16.74
N ASP A 206 -13.66 4.66 -15.73
CA ASP A 206 -14.14 5.81 -14.96
C ASP A 206 -13.87 5.55 -13.48
N HIS A 207 -12.73 6.03 -13.00
CA HIS A 207 -12.27 5.86 -11.62
C HIS A 207 -11.48 7.08 -11.16
N ASP A 208 -11.69 7.50 -9.90
CA ASP A 208 -11.13 8.74 -9.37
C ASP A 208 -9.59 8.75 -9.36
N TYR A 209 -8.96 7.58 -9.24
CA TYR A 209 -7.51 7.42 -9.13
C TYR A 209 -6.86 6.85 -10.41
N ILE A 210 -7.57 6.89 -11.53
CA ILE A 210 -7.02 6.57 -12.86
C ILE A 210 -7.19 7.82 -13.74
N VAL A 211 -6.20 8.09 -14.57
CA VAL A 211 -6.29 9.17 -15.57
C VAL A 211 -7.35 8.78 -16.61
N ARG A 212 -8.36 9.61 -16.76
CA ARG A 212 -9.42 9.36 -17.72
C ARG A 212 -8.93 9.54 -19.15
N VAL A 213 -9.00 8.50 -19.95
CA VAL A 213 -8.80 8.55 -21.39
C VAL A 213 -10.12 8.96 -22.02
N PHE A 214 -10.09 9.98 -22.86
CA PHE A 214 -11.31 10.47 -23.52
C PHE A 214 -11.58 9.73 -24.82
N ASP A 215 -10.53 9.59 -25.66
CA ASP A 215 -10.63 8.89 -26.94
C ASP A 215 -9.24 8.73 -27.56
N GLN A 216 -9.16 7.94 -28.64
CA GLN A 216 -7.98 7.85 -29.48
C GLN A 216 -8.32 8.16 -30.93
N ARG A 217 -7.38 8.75 -31.64
CA ARG A 217 -7.50 9.02 -33.09
C ARG A 217 -6.27 8.52 -33.82
N LEU A 218 -6.51 7.90 -34.96
CA LEU A 218 -5.45 7.47 -35.88
C LEU A 218 -5.35 8.49 -37.01
N LEU A 219 -4.19 9.09 -37.19
CA LEU A 219 -3.85 9.91 -38.36
C LEU A 219 -3.20 9.02 -39.39
N ALA A 220 -4.02 8.40 -40.26
CA ALA A 220 -3.57 7.39 -41.22
C ALA A 220 -2.58 7.98 -42.26
N ASP A 221 -2.67 9.26 -42.58
CA ASP A 221 -1.78 10.00 -43.48
C ASP A 221 -0.37 10.18 -42.89
N ARG A 222 -0.22 10.14 -41.56
CA ARG A 222 1.04 10.32 -40.83
C ARG A 222 1.49 9.09 -40.04
N MET A 223 0.71 8.00 -40.08
CA MET A 223 0.97 6.80 -39.28
C MET A 223 1.16 7.11 -37.79
N LEU A 224 0.45 8.15 -37.29
CA LEU A 224 0.50 8.59 -35.92
C LEU A 224 -0.80 8.28 -35.19
N ARG A 225 -0.67 7.88 -33.94
CA ARG A 225 -1.77 7.67 -33.00
C ARG A 225 -1.79 8.80 -31.99
N LEU A 226 -2.94 9.43 -31.81
CA LEU A 226 -3.24 10.44 -30.81
C LEU A 226 -4.13 9.82 -29.74
N LEU A 227 -3.60 9.68 -28.52
CA LEU A 227 -4.38 9.34 -27.33
C LEU A 227 -4.58 10.60 -26.51
N TYR A 228 -5.81 11.08 -26.37
CA TYR A 228 -6.07 12.27 -25.55
C TYR A 228 -6.80 11.93 -24.27
N MET A 229 -6.31 12.53 -23.18
CA MET A 229 -6.68 12.17 -21.83
C MET A 229 -6.79 13.41 -20.94
N GLN A 230 -7.29 13.19 -19.74
CA GLN A 230 -7.38 14.20 -18.70
C GLN A 230 -6.01 14.84 -18.43
N TYR A 231 -5.93 16.16 -18.47
CA TYR A 231 -4.77 16.90 -17.98
C TYR A 231 -4.74 16.92 -16.45
N VAL A 232 -3.61 16.56 -15.86
CA VAL A 232 -3.39 16.50 -14.43
C VAL A 232 -2.19 17.39 -14.09
N PRO A 233 -2.40 18.57 -13.44
CA PRO A 233 -1.40 19.63 -13.38
C PRO A 233 -0.33 19.50 -12.30
N GLY A 234 -0.56 18.72 -11.24
CA GLY A 234 0.27 18.70 -10.02
C GLY A 234 1.58 17.91 -10.11
N GLY A 235 2.01 17.55 -11.33
CA GLY A 235 3.26 16.80 -11.55
C GLY A 235 3.14 15.30 -11.32
N THR A 236 4.25 14.64 -11.01
CA THR A 236 4.34 13.19 -10.83
C THR A 236 4.92 12.83 -9.46
N LEU A 237 4.73 11.58 -9.01
CA LEU A 237 5.42 11.09 -7.81
C LEU A 237 6.94 11.10 -7.95
N LEU A 238 7.49 11.13 -9.16
CA LEU A 238 8.94 11.25 -9.36
C LEU A 238 9.47 12.56 -8.79
N GLY A 239 8.76 13.68 -9.00
CA GLY A 239 9.07 14.97 -8.39
C GLY A 239 8.99 14.93 -6.85
N VAL A 240 8.05 14.18 -6.31
CA VAL A 240 7.94 13.98 -4.85
C VAL A 240 9.12 13.16 -4.31
N VAL A 241 9.52 12.07 -5.00
CA VAL A 241 10.69 11.26 -4.62
C VAL A 241 11.96 12.12 -4.60
N ALA A 242 12.15 13.00 -5.59
CA ALA A 242 13.29 13.92 -5.60
C ALA A 242 13.31 14.80 -4.33
N ARG A 243 12.16 15.35 -3.94
CA ARG A 243 12.02 16.15 -2.69
C ARG A 243 12.27 15.33 -1.43
N VAL A 244 11.81 14.07 -1.41
CA VAL A 244 12.05 13.14 -0.28
C VAL A 244 13.55 12.92 -0.08
N ARG A 245 14.30 12.76 -1.17
CA ARG A 245 15.77 12.57 -1.12
C ARG A 245 16.52 13.80 -0.60
N GLU A 246 16.02 15.00 -0.90
CA GLU A 246 16.57 16.26 -0.42
C GLU A 246 16.22 16.58 1.04
N THR A 247 15.14 15.98 1.58
CA THR A 247 14.60 16.30 2.90
C THR A 247 14.99 15.26 3.94
N ALA A 248 15.55 15.71 5.08
CA ALA A 248 15.90 14.81 6.18
C ALA A 248 14.66 14.06 6.70
N PRO A 249 14.77 12.76 7.05
CA PRO A 249 13.63 11.92 7.42
C PRO A 249 12.71 12.51 8.49
N GLY A 250 13.27 13.13 9.54
CA GLY A 250 12.50 13.74 10.65
C GLY A 250 11.73 15.03 10.29
N LEU A 251 11.94 15.59 9.10
CA LEU A 251 11.25 16.79 8.61
C LEU A 251 10.17 16.49 7.58
N ARG A 252 10.03 15.23 7.18
CA ARG A 252 9.05 14.82 6.17
C ARG A 252 7.65 14.72 6.79
N THR A 253 6.69 15.42 6.19
CA THR A 253 5.25 15.40 6.54
C THR A 253 4.42 15.43 5.26
N GLY A 254 3.09 15.40 5.37
CA GLY A 254 2.20 15.56 4.21
C GLY A 254 2.37 16.88 3.48
N LEU A 255 2.92 17.92 4.14
CA LEU A 255 3.25 19.18 3.50
C LEU A 255 4.29 19.00 2.40
N LEU A 256 5.23 18.06 2.52
CA LEU A 256 6.24 17.77 1.49
C LEU A 256 5.58 17.39 0.14
N LEU A 257 4.53 16.57 0.18
CA LEU A 257 3.76 16.23 -1.02
C LEU A 257 3.12 17.47 -1.64
N LEU A 258 2.48 18.30 -0.80
CA LEU A 258 1.81 19.53 -1.26
C LEU A 258 2.79 20.57 -1.80
N GLU A 259 3.97 20.70 -1.21
CA GLU A 259 5.04 21.60 -1.71
C GLU A 259 5.56 21.15 -3.08
N ALA A 260 5.70 19.84 -3.31
CA ALA A 260 6.06 19.31 -4.62
C ALA A 260 4.99 19.65 -5.67
N VAL A 261 3.71 19.44 -5.33
CA VAL A 261 2.58 19.81 -6.18
C VAL A 261 2.54 21.31 -6.47
N ASP A 262 2.69 22.15 -5.44
CA ASP A 262 2.64 23.61 -5.58
C ASP A 262 3.75 24.14 -6.48
N ARG A 263 4.95 23.55 -6.42
CA ARG A 263 6.06 23.90 -7.30
C ARG A 263 5.72 23.61 -8.76
N GLU A 264 5.11 22.45 -9.04
CA GLU A 264 4.68 22.11 -10.38
C GLU A 264 3.54 22.99 -10.90
N LEU A 265 2.58 23.35 -10.05
CA LEU A 265 1.51 24.28 -10.42
C LEU A 265 2.09 25.64 -10.78
N VAL A 266 2.98 26.18 -9.96
CA VAL A 266 3.64 27.48 -10.23
C VAL A 266 4.44 27.43 -11.53
N SER A 267 5.20 26.36 -11.79
CA SER A 267 6.00 26.22 -13.02
C SER A 267 5.15 26.22 -14.29
N LYS A 268 3.88 25.78 -14.19
CA LYS A 268 2.91 25.69 -15.28
C LYS A 268 1.94 26.89 -15.34
N GLY A 269 2.08 27.85 -14.41
CA GLY A 269 1.17 29.01 -14.31
C GLY A 269 -0.23 28.65 -13.83
N GLU A 270 -0.40 27.50 -13.18
CA GLU A 270 -1.67 27.04 -12.63
C GLU A 270 -1.92 27.60 -11.23
N ILE A 271 -3.21 27.78 -10.89
CA ILE A 271 -3.62 28.36 -9.63
C ILE A 271 -3.70 27.28 -8.56
N ARG A 272 -3.07 27.52 -7.42
CA ARG A 272 -3.19 26.65 -6.23
C ARG A 272 -4.63 26.72 -5.69
N PRO A 273 -5.30 25.58 -5.39
CA PRO A 273 -6.59 25.57 -4.71
C PRO A 273 -6.51 26.26 -3.33
N SER A 274 -7.35 27.27 -3.09
CA SER A 274 -7.37 28.05 -1.83
C SER A 274 -8.12 27.35 -0.71
N GLU A 275 -9.18 26.61 -1.06
CA GLU A 275 -10.05 25.91 -0.11
C GLU A 275 -10.21 24.44 -0.57
N SER A 276 -9.39 23.54 -0.03
CA SER A 276 -9.44 22.12 -0.36
C SER A 276 -9.32 21.30 0.91
N ARG A 277 -10.39 20.59 1.28
CA ARG A 277 -10.39 19.65 2.40
C ARG A 277 -9.35 18.53 2.22
N VAL A 278 -9.12 18.10 0.98
CA VAL A 278 -8.10 17.07 0.68
C VAL A 278 -6.72 17.58 1.03
N ARG A 279 -6.40 18.83 0.69
CA ARG A 279 -5.10 19.44 1.05
C ARG A 279 -4.94 19.59 2.55
N GLU A 280 -6.01 19.98 3.26
CA GLU A 280 -6.02 20.08 4.73
C GLU A 280 -5.80 18.69 5.37
N GLU A 281 -6.50 17.67 4.87
CA GLU A 281 -6.29 16.27 5.29
C GLU A 281 -4.85 15.84 5.11
N VAL A 282 -4.28 16.01 3.93
CA VAL A 282 -2.89 15.63 3.61
C VAL A 282 -1.90 16.39 4.47
N ALA A 283 -2.09 17.71 4.65
CA ALA A 283 -1.22 18.55 5.46
C ALA A 283 -1.11 18.10 6.92
N ALA A 284 -2.19 17.50 7.46
CA ALA A 284 -2.26 16.99 8.83
C ALA A 284 -1.59 15.62 9.02
N LEU A 285 -1.24 14.91 7.94
CA LEU A 285 -0.66 13.57 8.00
C LEU A 285 0.85 13.63 8.29
N SER A 286 1.34 12.67 9.07
CA SER A 286 2.76 12.32 9.10
C SER A 286 3.20 11.75 7.76
N TRP A 287 4.53 11.69 7.51
CA TRP A 287 5.01 11.16 6.23
C TRP A 287 4.62 9.68 6.00
N PRO A 288 4.76 8.76 6.96
CA PRO A 288 4.28 7.39 6.80
C PRO A 288 2.77 7.30 6.54
N GLU A 289 1.96 8.15 7.16
CA GLU A 289 0.52 8.22 6.90
C GLU A 289 0.22 8.78 5.51
N THR A 290 1.02 9.74 5.02
CA THR A 290 0.90 10.24 3.64
C THR A 290 1.20 9.16 2.61
N VAL A 291 2.24 8.34 2.85
CA VAL A 291 2.56 7.19 1.99
C VAL A 291 1.43 6.15 2.02
N ALA A 292 0.85 5.86 3.19
CA ALA A 292 -0.31 4.99 3.30
C ALA A 292 -1.55 5.56 2.59
N TRP A 293 -1.76 6.88 2.67
CA TRP A 293 -2.86 7.59 2.00
C TRP A 293 -2.76 7.52 0.48
N LEU A 294 -1.56 7.65 -0.08
CA LEU A 294 -1.28 7.44 -1.50
C LEU A 294 -1.47 5.96 -1.88
N GLY A 295 -0.88 5.06 -1.10
CA GLY A 295 -0.94 3.61 -1.33
C GLY A 295 -2.36 3.07 -1.35
N ARG A 296 -3.23 3.54 -0.45
CA ARG A 296 -4.65 3.18 -0.42
C ARG A 296 -5.33 3.45 -1.76
N ARG A 297 -5.20 4.68 -2.26
CA ARG A 297 -5.86 5.12 -3.49
C ARG A 297 -5.33 4.42 -4.74
N LEU A 298 -4.02 4.21 -4.78
CA LEU A 298 -3.39 3.49 -5.90
C LEU A 298 -3.75 2.00 -5.90
N ALA A 299 -3.85 1.37 -4.72
CA ALA A 299 -4.30 -0.01 -4.60
C ALA A 299 -5.77 -0.18 -5.03
N GLU A 300 -6.66 0.79 -4.72
CA GLU A 300 -8.04 0.83 -5.23
C GLU A 300 -8.09 0.93 -6.75
N ALA A 301 -7.24 1.78 -7.35
CA ALA A 301 -7.14 1.92 -8.80
C ALA A 301 -6.71 0.61 -9.47
N LEU A 302 -5.72 -0.09 -8.90
CA LEU A 302 -5.26 -1.38 -9.40
C LEU A 302 -6.30 -2.48 -9.24
N ASP A 303 -7.05 -2.48 -8.14
CA ASP A 303 -8.17 -3.40 -7.94
C ASP A 303 -9.27 -3.21 -8.98
N TYR A 304 -9.59 -1.94 -9.28
CA TYR A 304 -10.55 -1.59 -10.32
C TYR A 304 -10.08 -2.08 -11.69
N ALA A 305 -8.84 -1.79 -12.08
CA ALA A 305 -8.28 -2.24 -13.35
C ALA A 305 -8.23 -3.77 -13.46
N GLY A 306 -7.78 -4.46 -12.41
CA GLY A 306 -7.72 -5.93 -12.36
C GLY A 306 -9.10 -6.59 -12.50
N LYS A 307 -10.16 -6.02 -11.90
CA LYS A 307 -11.54 -6.48 -12.07
C LYS A 307 -12.06 -6.36 -13.51
N HIS A 308 -11.48 -5.44 -14.30
CA HIS A 308 -11.77 -5.29 -15.72
C HIS A 308 -10.79 -6.08 -16.62
N GLY A 309 -9.97 -6.95 -16.02
CA GLY A 309 -9.01 -7.80 -16.76
C GLY A 309 -7.79 -7.03 -17.31
N VAL A 310 -7.50 -5.82 -16.79
CA VAL A 310 -6.39 -5.00 -17.25
C VAL A 310 -5.33 -4.90 -16.16
N LEU A 311 -4.08 -5.18 -16.54
CA LEU A 311 -2.90 -4.98 -15.70
C LEU A 311 -2.17 -3.71 -16.16
N HIS A 312 -1.56 -3.00 -15.19
CA HIS A 312 -0.79 -1.78 -15.49
C HIS A 312 0.60 -2.08 -16.08
N ARG A 313 1.32 -3.04 -15.51
CA ARG A 313 2.62 -3.58 -15.93
C ARG A 313 3.81 -2.61 -15.97
N ASP A 314 3.61 -1.31 -15.74
CA ASP A 314 4.68 -0.28 -15.70
C ASP A 314 4.44 0.72 -14.56
N ILE A 315 4.24 0.22 -13.34
CA ILE A 315 4.06 1.07 -12.17
C ILE A 315 5.41 1.60 -11.70
N LYS A 316 5.56 2.92 -11.79
CA LYS A 316 6.74 3.68 -11.34
C LYS A 316 6.34 5.11 -10.96
N PRO A 317 7.15 5.86 -10.22
CA PRO A 317 6.80 7.22 -9.78
C PRO A 317 6.45 8.19 -10.93
N ALA A 318 7.03 8.01 -12.10
CA ALA A 318 6.75 8.84 -13.28
C ALA A 318 5.34 8.63 -13.86
N ASN A 319 4.75 7.44 -13.68
CA ASN A 319 3.43 7.08 -14.20
C ASN A 319 2.30 7.31 -13.17
N VAL A 320 2.60 7.90 -12.02
CA VAL A 320 1.61 8.34 -11.05
C VAL A 320 1.57 9.86 -11.06
N LEU A 321 0.50 10.42 -11.63
CA LEU A 321 0.26 11.86 -11.72
C LEU A 321 -0.44 12.35 -10.45
N LEU A 322 -0.27 13.64 -10.15
CA LEU A 322 -0.91 14.29 -9.00
C LEU A 322 -1.86 15.40 -9.47
N THR A 323 -3.04 15.44 -8.89
CA THR A 323 -3.95 16.57 -9.11
C THR A 323 -3.43 17.82 -8.39
N ALA A 324 -4.02 18.98 -8.65
CA ALA A 324 -3.72 20.20 -7.89
C ALA A 324 -3.96 20.07 -6.38
N GLU A 325 -4.77 19.10 -5.97
CA GLU A 325 -5.06 18.79 -4.56
C GLU A 325 -4.10 17.76 -3.96
N GLY A 326 -3.21 17.17 -4.79
CA GLY A 326 -2.28 16.13 -4.38
C GLY A 326 -2.84 14.71 -4.48
N VAL A 327 -4.03 14.52 -5.06
CA VAL A 327 -4.63 13.18 -5.25
C VAL A 327 -3.88 12.42 -6.35
N PRO A 328 -3.42 11.16 -6.10
CA PRO A 328 -2.70 10.38 -7.09
C PRO A 328 -3.65 9.81 -8.15
N LYS A 329 -3.18 9.77 -9.39
CA LYS A 329 -3.84 9.12 -10.52
C LYS A 329 -2.86 8.27 -11.31
N LEU A 330 -3.20 7.00 -11.55
CA LEU A 330 -2.44 6.11 -12.43
C LEU A 330 -2.60 6.54 -13.90
N ALA A 331 -1.49 6.58 -14.61
CA ALA A 331 -1.42 6.90 -16.03
C ALA A 331 -0.53 5.88 -16.77
N ASP A 332 -0.60 5.85 -18.08
CA ASP A 332 0.28 5.06 -18.96
C ASP A 332 0.29 3.54 -18.64
N PHE A 333 -0.90 2.90 -18.77
CA PHE A 333 -1.03 1.44 -18.71
C PHE A 333 -0.27 0.81 -19.88
N ASN A 334 0.75 -0.01 -19.59
CA ASN A 334 1.57 -0.69 -20.61
C ASN A 334 0.92 -2.01 -21.06
N ILE A 335 0.03 -1.92 -22.04
CA ILE A 335 -0.72 -3.06 -22.54
C ILE A 335 0.11 -3.90 -23.51
N SER A 336 1.08 -3.26 -24.17
CA SER A 336 1.98 -3.89 -25.13
C SER A 336 3.20 -4.58 -24.49
N PHE A 337 3.15 -4.90 -23.19
CA PHE A 337 4.26 -5.54 -22.47
C PHE A 337 4.74 -6.86 -23.10
N SER A 338 3.88 -7.56 -23.83
CA SER A 338 4.22 -8.82 -24.53
C SER A 338 4.80 -8.65 -25.92
N GLU A 339 4.69 -7.45 -26.49
CA GLU A 339 5.17 -7.13 -27.83
C GLU A 339 6.59 -6.53 -27.77
N THR A 340 7.56 -7.27 -27.23
CA THR A 340 8.97 -6.91 -27.38
C THR A 340 9.29 -6.98 -28.87
N LEU A 341 9.72 -5.86 -29.44
CA LEU A 341 10.16 -5.78 -30.82
C LEU A 341 11.28 -6.82 -31.07
N PRO A 342 11.16 -7.68 -32.06
CA PRO A 342 12.20 -8.68 -32.36
C PRO A 342 13.57 -8.01 -32.51
N GLY A 343 14.55 -8.44 -31.72
CA GLY A 343 15.92 -7.94 -31.76
C GLY A 343 16.24 -6.77 -30.82
N THR A 344 15.30 -6.30 -29.96
CA THR A 344 15.58 -5.26 -28.96
C THR A 344 15.97 -5.90 -27.64
N SER A 345 17.03 -5.41 -26.98
CA SER A 345 17.43 -5.80 -25.64
C SER A 345 16.34 -5.44 -24.63
N PRO A 346 15.85 -6.38 -23.79
CA PRO A 346 14.88 -6.07 -22.74
C PRO A 346 15.40 -4.99 -21.77
N VAL A 347 16.68 -5.02 -21.41
CA VAL A 347 17.30 -4.04 -20.51
C VAL A 347 17.30 -2.64 -21.15
N ALA A 348 17.59 -2.54 -22.44
CA ALA A 348 17.55 -1.27 -23.17
C ALA A 348 16.11 -0.75 -23.35
N TYR A 349 15.15 -1.66 -23.58
CA TYR A 349 13.75 -1.30 -23.80
C TYR A 349 13.07 -0.78 -22.52
N PHE A 350 13.21 -1.51 -21.41
CA PHE A 350 12.55 -1.17 -20.15
C PHE A 350 13.36 -0.19 -19.27
N GLY A 351 14.68 -0.13 -19.44
CA GLY A 351 15.57 0.82 -18.77
C GLY A 351 15.29 0.94 -17.25
N GLY A 352 15.03 2.15 -16.79
CA GLY A 352 14.76 2.43 -15.38
C GLY A 352 13.50 1.77 -14.80
N SER A 353 12.57 1.27 -15.61
CA SER A 353 11.37 0.55 -15.17
C SER A 353 11.68 -0.80 -14.54
N LEU A 354 12.80 -1.45 -14.93
CA LEU A 354 13.23 -2.75 -14.39
C LEU A 354 13.34 -2.75 -12.86
N ALA A 355 13.76 -1.63 -12.30
CA ALA A 355 13.94 -1.49 -10.85
C ALA A 355 12.63 -1.60 -10.04
N TYR A 356 11.47 -1.47 -10.68
CA TYR A 356 10.15 -1.58 -10.06
C TYR A 356 9.46 -2.90 -10.37
N MET A 357 9.97 -3.69 -11.32
CA MET A 357 9.34 -4.93 -11.76
C MET A 357 9.40 -6.02 -10.69
N SER A 358 8.33 -6.79 -10.62
CA SER A 358 8.25 -8.00 -9.80
C SER A 358 9.15 -9.12 -10.35
N PRO A 359 9.49 -10.14 -9.54
CA PRO A 359 10.26 -11.29 -10.02
C PRO A 359 9.64 -11.95 -11.24
N GLU A 360 8.33 -12.18 -11.25
CA GLU A 360 7.61 -12.79 -12.37
C GLU A 360 7.57 -11.91 -13.63
N GLN A 361 7.58 -10.56 -13.49
CA GLN A 361 7.72 -9.66 -14.63
C GLN A 361 9.14 -9.75 -15.24
N LEU A 362 10.17 -9.78 -14.39
CA LEU A 362 11.54 -9.95 -14.83
C LEU A 362 11.74 -11.32 -15.52
N GLU A 363 11.10 -12.37 -15.01
CA GLU A 363 11.10 -13.69 -15.66
C GLU A 363 10.39 -13.68 -17.02
N ALA A 364 9.27 -12.98 -17.14
CA ALA A 364 8.49 -12.89 -18.36
C ALA A 364 9.24 -12.16 -19.51
N ILE A 365 10.19 -11.28 -19.19
CA ILE A 365 11.03 -10.59 -20.18
C ILE A 365 12.41 -11.24 -20.35
N HIS A 366 12.74 -12.24 -19.52
CA HIS A 366 14.04 -12.91 -19.58
C HIS A 366 14.11 -13.85 -20.79
N PRO A 367 15.14 -13.76 -21.65
CA PRO A 367 15.18 -14.52 -22.91
C PRO A 367 15.25 -16.04 -22.73
N ASP A 368 15.76 -16.53 -21.60
CA ASP A 368 16.00 -17.95 -21.36
C ASP A 368 15.04 -18.58 -20.33
N ARG A 369 14.05 -17.83 -19.81
CA ARG A 369 13.11 -18.34 -18.83
C ARG A 369 11.71 -18.57 -19.42
N PRO A 370 10.96 -19.57 -18.92
CA PRO A 370 9.68 -19.95 -19.51
C PRO A 370 8.52 -19.00 -19.17
N GLY A 371 8.74 -17.97 -18.33
CA GLY A 371 7.70 -17.02 -17.93
C GLY A 371 7.16 -16.23 -19.12
N THR A 372 5.85 -16.00 -19.16
CA THR A 372 5.18 -15.23 -20.20
C THR A 372 4.36 -14.08 -19.60
N ALA A 373 4.09 -13.06 -20.41
CA ALA A 373 3.23 -11.94 -20.01
C ALA A 373 1.78 -12.38 -19.67
N ALA A 374 1.35 -13.55 -20.15
CA ALA A 374 0.04 -14.11 -19.88
C ALA A 374 -0.05 -14.71 -18.47
N ASP A 375 1.06 -15.04 -17.83
CA ASP A 375 1.13 -15.62 -16.49
C ASP A 375 1.04 -14.52 -15.39
N LEU A 376 1.12 -13.25 -15.78
CA LEU A 376 1.06 -12.12 -14.86
C LEU A 376 -0.38 -11.85 -14.39
N ASP A 377 -0.52 -11.50 -13.13
CA ASP A 377 -1.78 -11.06 -12.54
C ASP A 377 -1.61 -9.74 -11.73
N THR A 378 -2.67 -9.28 -11.09
CA THR A 378 -2.69 -8.02 -10.32
C THR A 378 -1.62 -7.99 -9.22
N ARG A 379 -1.17 -9.14 -8.70
CA ARG A 379 -0.13 -9.23 -7.66
C ARG A 379 1.23 -8.71 -8.12
N SER A 380 1.50 -8.77 -9.42
CA SER A 380 2.66 -8.12 -10.04
C SER A 380 2.62 -6.60 -9.88
N ASP A 381 1.48 -5.98 -10.19
CA ASP A 381 1.28 -4.54 -10.05
C ASP A 381 1.32 -4.11 -8.58
N LEU A 382 0.75 -4.91 -7.66
CA LEU A 382 0.83 -4.64 -6.21
C LEU A 382 2.26 -4.69 -5.67
N TYR A 383 3.11 -5.57 -6.20
CA TYR A 383 4.54 -5.58 -5.89
C TYR A 383 5.21 -4.29 -6.36
N SER A 384 5.01 -3.89 -7.62
CA SER A 384 5.57 -2.66 -8.17
C SER A 384 5.10 -1.41 -7.40
N LEU A 385 3.82 -1.38 -6.99
CA LEU A 385 3.30 -0.34 -6.11
C LEU A 385 4.05 -0.31 -4.78
N ALA A 386 4.33 -1.46 -4.17
CA ALA A 386 5.07 -1.52 -2.90
C ALA A 386 6.51 -0.99 -3.04
N VAL A 387 7.18 -1.24 -4.18
CA VAL A 387 8.50 -0.65 -4.47
C VAL A 387 8.42 0.87 -4.55
N VAL A 388 7.40 1.43 -5.23
CA VAL A 388 7.17 2.88 -5.31
C VAL A 388 6.91 3.48 -3.93
N LEU A 389 6.06 2.85 -3.11
CA LEU A 389 5.74 3.33 -1.77
C LEU A 389 6.93 3.23 -0.82
N TRP A 390 7.76 2.20 -0.96
CA TRP A 390 9.01 2.07 -0.23
C TRP A 390 9.97 3.21 -0.56
N GLU A 391 10.15 3.50 -1.84
CA GLU A 391 11.00 4.60 -2.30
C GLU A 391 10.48 5.96 -1.82
N LEU A 392 9.17 6.20 -1.83
CA LEU A 392 8.55 7.38 -1.24
C LEU A 392 8.81 7.48 0.26
N LEU A 393 8.72 6.36 0.99
CA LEU A 393 8.90 6.35 2.45
C LEU A 393 10.35 6.65 2.85
N THR A 394 11.31 6.03 2.18
CA THR A 394 12.72 6.02 2.56
C THR A 394 13.57 7.01 1.75
N GLY A 395 13.19 7.31 0.51
CA GLY A 395 14.00 7.99 -0.50
C GLY A 395 14.90 7.05 -1.32
N ARG A 396 14.89 5.74 -0.99
CA ARG A 396 15.69 4.70 -1.66
C ARG A 396 14.80 3.52 -2.07
N LYS A 397 15.18 2.80 -3.10
CA LYS A 397 14.49 1.57 -3.50
C LYS A 397 14.79 0.43 -2.51
N PRO A 398 13.89 -0.56 -2.37
CA PRO A 398 14.11 -1.69 -1.45
C PRO A 398 15.26 -2.61 -1.89
N PHE A 399 15.63 -2.57 -3.18
CA PHE A 399 16.72 -3.35 -3.77
C PHE A 399 17.75 -2.40 -4.36
N ASP A 400 19.02 -2.66 -4.07
CA ASP A 400 20.13 -1.95 -4.70
C ASP A 400 20.47 -2.67 -6.02
N ASP A 401 20.01 -2.10 -7.13
CA ASP A 401 20.25 -2.61 -8.47
C ASP A 401 21.49 -1.99 -9.11
N THR A 402 22.28 -1.18 -8.38
CA THR A 402 23.57 -0.69 -8.87
C THR A 402 24.54 -1.87 -9.01
N PRO A 403 25.26 -2.00 -10.15
CA PRO A 403 26.30 -3.01 -10.29
C PRO A 403 27.34 -2.82 -9.20
N SER A 404 27.54 -3.82 -8.34
CA SER A 404 28.56 -3.79 -7.30
C SER A 404 29.94 -3.74 -7.97
N GLY A 405 30.58 -2.60 -7.90
CA GLY A 405 31.91 -2.37 -8.49
C GLY A 405 33.08 -3.03 -7.74
N ASP A 406 32.86 -3.98 -6.82
CA ASP A 406 33.91 -4.45 -5.91
C ASP A 406 34.04 -5.98 -5.74
N THR A 407 33.51 -6.79 -6.64
CA THR A 407 33.88 -8.22 -6.66
C THR A 407 34.02 -8.69 -8.10
N ASP A 408 35.23 -9.12 -8.46
CA ASP A 408 35.62 -9.75 -9.71
C ASP A 408 35.96 -8.82 -10.91
N ALA A 409 36.87 -7.87 -10.68
CA ALA A 409 37.62 -7.22 -11.76
C ALA A 409 38.73 -8.13 -12.36
N GLU A 410 38.60 -9.45 -12.17
CA GLU A 410 39.43 -10.43 -12.91
C GLU A 410 38.55 -11.32 -13.80
N LEU A 411 38.45 -11.01 -15.03
CA LEU A 411 37.93 -11.64 -16.22
C LEU A 411 36.67 -11.01 -16.82
N GLY A 412 36.85 -10.16 -17.81
CA GLY A 412 35.82 -9.91 -18.80
C GLY A 412 35.60 -8.45 -19.16
N THR A 413 36.18 -8.01 -20.24
CA THR A 413 36.13 -6.68 -20.88
C THR A 413 34.80 -6.40 -21.61
N HIS A 414 33.68 -6.98 -21.14
CA HIS A 414 32.36 -6.69 -21.72
C HIS A 414 31.41 -6.21 -20.61
N PRO A 415 30.57 -5.18 -20.86
CA PRO A 415 29.46 -4.86 -19.94
C PRO A 415 28.61 -6.13 -19.73
N PRO A 416 28.08 -6.39 -18.53
CA PRO A 416 27.24 -7.54 -18.28
C PRO A 416 26.10 -7.56 -19.29
N GLY A 417 25.97 -8.65 -20.06
CA GLY A 417 24.88 -8.81 -21.02
C GLY A 417 23.53 -8.79 -20.30
N ASP A 418 22.46 -8.55 -21.06
CA ASP A 418 21.07 -8.48 -20.54
C ASP A 418 20.73 -9.62 -19.58
N ARG A 419 21.21 -10.83 -19.88
CA ARG A 419 21.01 -12.05 -19.07
C ARG A 419 21.59 -11.92 -17.67
N THR A 420 22.83 -11.51 -17.55
CA THR A 420 23.52 -11.38 -16.24
C THR A 420 22.91 -10.28 -15.41
N THR A 421 22.44 -9.19 -16.02
CA THR A 421 21.74 -8.10 -15.33
C THR A 421 20.39 -8.57 -14.80
N LEU A 422 19.57 -9.23 -15.61
CA LEU A 422 18.27 -9.75 -15.21
C LEU A 422 18.38 -10.85 -14.15
N ASP A 423 19.35 -11.77 -14.27
CA ASP A 423 19.60 -12.80 -13.26
C ASP A 423 20.02 -12.19 -11.91
N ALA A 424 20.92 -11.21 -11.91
CA ALA A 424 21.33 -10.50 -10.70
C ALA A 424 20.15 -9.77 -10.04
N MET A 425 19.27 -9.14 -10.82
CA MET A 425 18.06 -8.50 -10.31
C MET A 425 17.08 -9.53 -9.73
N LEU A 426 16.88 -10.67 -10.39
CA LEU A 426 16.04 -11.76 -9.90
C LEU A 426 16.56 -12.34 -8.58
N GLU A 427 17.87 -12.59 -8.47
CA GLU A 427 18.47 -13.07 -7.22
C GLU A 427 18.25 -12.11 -6.05
N ARG A 428 18.43 -10.80 -6.27
CA ARG A 428 18.20 -9.78 -5.24
C ARG A 428 16.75 -9.73 -4.79
N ARG A 429 15.78 -9.88 -5.71
CA ARG A 429 14.34 -9.87 -5.37
C ARG A 429 13.88 -11.14 -4.66
N ARG A 430 14.59 -12.26 -4.87
CA ARG A 430 14.36 -13.54 -4.16
C ARG A 430 15.09 -13.61 -2.82
N GLY A 431 16.05 -12.71 -2.59
CA GLY A 431 16.78 -12.62 -1.34
C GLY A 431 15.94 -12.12 -0.16
N ARG A 432 16.50 -12.22 1.04
CA ARG A 432 15.87 -11.67 2.24
C ARG A 432 15.95 -10.14 2.25
N HIS A 433 14.87 -9.48 2.62
CA HIS A 433 14.77 -8.02 2.71
C HIS A 433 15.46 -7.41 3.94
N GLU A 434 16.31 -8.14 4.66
CA GLU A 434 16.93 -7.69 5.92
C GLU A 434 17.72 -6.36 5.78
N PRO A 435 18.55 -6.16 4.74
CA PRO A 435 19.27 -4.88 4.58
C PRO A 435 18.34 -3.69 4.35
N ALA A 436 17.28 -3.85 3.56
CA ALA A 436 16.32 -2.80 3.27
C ALA A 436 15.44 -2.44 4.47
N ILE A 437 15.19 -3.38 5.39
CA ILE A 437 14.41 -3.13 6.62
C ILE A 437 15.09 -2.10 7.52
N ALA A 438 16.43 -2.05 7.53
CA ALA A 438 17.19 -1.08 8.31
C ALA A 438 17.00 0.37 7.81
N ASP A 439 16.59 0.55 6.54
CA ASP A 439 16.35 1.86 5.95
C ASP A 439 14.98 2.46 6.33
N LEU A 440 14.09 1.66 6.93
CA LEU A 440 12.76 2.14 7.32
C LEU A 440 12.88 3.16 8.46
N PRO A 441 12.17 4.31 8.37
CA PRO A 441 12.15 5.30 9.42
C PRO A 441 11.69 4.70 10.77
N ALA A 442 12.29 5.18 11.87
CA ALA A 442 11.97 4.69 13.21
C ALA A 442 10.50 4.94 13.62
N ASP A 443 9.87 5.96 13.05
CA ASP A 443 8.46 6.32 13.22
C ASP A 443 7.51 5.59 12.26
N CYS A 444 8.03 4.70 11.41
CA CYS A 444 7.21 3.90 10.50
C CYS A 444 6.30 2.95 11.30
N PRO A 445 4.97 3.08 11.19
CA PRO A 445 4.05 2.18 11.86
C PRO A 445 4.28 0.72 11.46
N SER A 446 4.22 -0.18 12.44
CA SER A 446 4.35 -1.63 12.19
C SER A 446 3.32 -2.17 11.20
N ALA A 447 2.12 -1.56 11.16
CA ALA A 447 1.10 -1.87 10.16
C ALA A 447 1.57 -1.55 8.75
N LEU A 448 2.13 -0.36 8.49
CA LEU A 448 2.64 0.04 7.18
C LEU A 448 3.84 -0.84 6.77
N ARG A 449 4.78 -1.05 7.71
CA ARG A 449 5.91 -1.96 7.49
C ARG A 449 5.44 -3.35 7.05
N ARG A 450 4.42 -3.91 7.71
CA ARG A 450 3.85 -5.22 7.36
C ARG A 450 3.24 -5.22 5.96
N VAL A 451 2.49 -4.16 5.59
CA VAL A 451 1.89 -4.06 4.25
C VAL A 451 2.96 -4.06 3.19
N LEU A 452 4.01 -3.23 3.35
CA LEU A 452 5.09 -3.14 2.37
C LEU A 452 5.85 -4.46 2.25
N LEU A 453 6.25 -5.08 3.37
CA LEU A 453 6.99 -6.34 3.35
C LEU A 453 6.18 -7.49 2.75
N LYS A 454 4.88 -7.60 3.11
CA LYS A 454 3.99 -8.62 2.53
C LYS A 454 3.83 -8.44 1.02
N SER A 455 3.77 -7.21 0.53
CA SER A 455 3.64 -6.95 -0.91
C SER A 455 4.93 -7.21 -1.68
N LEU A 456 6.10 -7.14 -1.01
CA LEU A 456 7.42 -7.40 -1.58
C LEU A 456 7.84 -8.88 -1.46
N GLU A 457 6.98 -9.78 -0.98
CA GLU A 457 7.28 -11.23 -0.97
C GLU A 457 7.60 -11.71 -2.39
N PRO A 458 8.66 -12.53 -2.56
CA PRO A 458 9.05 -13.03 -3.87
C PRO A 458 7.95 -13.81 -4.57
N GLU A 459 7.28 -14.71 -3.84
CA GLU A 459 6.23 -15.56 -4.37
C GLU A 459 4.89 -14.81 -4.41
N PRO A 460 4.21 -14.72 -5.56
CA PRO A 460 2.92 -14.03 -5.68
C PRO A 460 1.85 -14.57 -4.73
N ALA A 461 1.89 -15.87 -4.39
CA ALA A 461 0.93 -16.49 -3.48
C ALA A 461 1.01 -15.97 -2.04
N ASP A 462 2.15 -15.45 -1.61
CA ASP A 462 2.39 -14.93 -0.26
C ASP A 462 2.03 -13.44 -0.14
N ARG A 463 1.77 -12.75 -1.26
CA ARG A 463 1.35 -11.34 -1.32
C ARG A 463 -0.14 -11.17 -1.02
N PHE A 464 -0.63 -9.93 -1.11
CA PHE A 464 -2.07 -9.67 -1.12
C PHE A 464 -2.68 -10.19 -2.42
N SER A 465 -3.85 -10.80 -2.31
CA SER A 465 -4.53 -11.41 -3.47
C SER A 465 -5.20 -10.38 -4.38
N THR A 466 -5.62 -9.24 -3.82
CA THR A 466 -6.34 -8.17 -4.53
C THR A 466 -5.87 -6.79 -4.06
N GLY A 467 -6.06 -5.78 -4.92
CA GLY A 467 -5.83 -4.39 -4.54
C GLY A 467 -6.76 -3.91 -3.43
N ALA A 468 -7.98 -4.44 -3.37
CA ALA A 468 -8.93 -4.15 -2.30
C ALA A 468 -8.41 -4.63 -0.92
N GLU A 469 -7.83 -5.84 -0.84
CA GLU A 469 -7.21 -6.34 0.40
C GLU A 469 -6.06 -5.41 0.84
N MET A 470 -5.20 -5.00 -0.08
CA MET A 470 -4.08 -4.10 0.21
C MET A 470 -4.56 -2.71 0.64
N SER A 471 -5.57 -2.15 -0.03
CA SER A 471 -6.19 -0.85 0.29
C SER A 471 -6.75 -0.84 1.71
N GLN A 472 -7.49 -1.89 2.12
CA GLN A 472 -8.03 -2.02 3.48
C GLN A 472 -6.93 -2.06 4.55
N GLN A 473 -5.76 -2.64 4.25
CA GLN A 473 -4.64 -2.60 5.20
C GLN A 473 -4.03 -1.20 5.33
N PHE A 474 -4.05 -0.39 4.28
CA PHE A 474 -3.68 1.02 4.38
C PHE A 474 -4.70 1.84 5.21
N ASP A 475 -6.00 1.53 5.16
CA ASP A 475 -6.99 2.15 6.04
C ASP A 475 -6.67 1.92 7.52
N VAL A 476 -6.19 0.71 7.89
CA VAL A 476 -5.68 0.44 9.25
C VAL A 476 -4.50 1.35 9.60
N CYS A 477 -3.62 1.64 8.63
CA CYS A 477 -2.48 2.53 8.87
C CYS A 477 -2.91 3.99 9.13
N LEU A 478 -4.00 4.43 8.51
CA LEU A 478 -4.52 5.80 8.57
C LEU A 478 -5.35 6.10 9.82
N ASP A 479 -6.02 5.11 10.41
CA ASP A 479 -6.76 5.26 11.65
C ASP A 479 -5.89 4.89 12.86
N ALA A 480 -5.42 5.88 13.62
CA ALA A 480 -4.55 5.67 14.77
C ALA A 480 -5.17 4.73 15.81
N HIS A 481 -6.50 4.84 16.06
CA HIS A 481 -7.18 3.99 17.03
C HIS A 481 -7.30 2.54 16.52
N ALA A 482 -7.67 2.36 15.24
CA ALA A 482 -7.72 1.04 14.60
C ALA A 482 -6.33 0.41 14.52
N ARG A 483 -5.30 1.18 14.18
CA ARG A 483 -3.91 0.74 14.17
C ARG A 483 -3.47 0.20 15.53
N ASP A 484 -3.76 0.94 16.62
CA ASP A 484 -3.45 0.51 17.99
C ASP A 484 -4.22 -0.74 18.42
N LEU A 485 -5.41 -0.97 17.87
CA LEU A 485 -6.19 -2.20 18.11
C LEU A 485 -5.58 -3.39 17.35
N VAL A 486 -5.29 -3.22 16.07
CA VAL A 486 -4.81 -4.29 15.18
C VAL A 486 -3.36 -4.65 15.49
N ASP A 487 -2.51 -3.65 15.65
CA ASP A 487 -1.06 -3.80 15.84
C ASP A 487 -0.57 -3.00 17.05
N PRO A 488 -0.92 -3.48 18.27
CA PRO A 488 -0.57 -2.79 19.50
C PRO A 488 0.95 -2.75 19.68
N PRO A 489 1.50 -1.62 20.23
CA PRO A 489 2.93 -1.45 20.42
C PRO A 489 3.55 -2.56 21.27
N PRO A 490 4.85 -2.85 21.09
CA PRO A 490 5.57 -3.84 21.89
C PRO A 490 5.44 -3.52 23.39
N GLY A 491 5.03 -4.49 24.21
CA GLY A 491 4.80 -4.29 25.65
C GLY A 491 3.35 -3.95 26.03
N SER A 492 2.46 -3.74 25.07
CA SER A 492 1.03 -3.53 25.34
C SER A 492 0.43 -4.67 26.18
N TRP A 493 -0.40 -4.30 27.16
CA TRP A 493 -1.17 -5.27 27.96
C TRP A 493 -2.02 -6.20 27.10
N ARG A 494 -2.51 -5.73 25.93
CA ARG A 494 -3.33 -6.51 24.99
C ARG A 494 -2.60 -7.75 24.48
N LEU A 495 -1.30 -7.63 24.17
CA LEU A 495 -0.47 -8.76 23.72
C LEU A 495 -0.31 -9.81 24.82
N ARG A 496 -0.14 -9.37 26.07
CA ARG A 496 -0.05 -10.26 27.23
C ARG A 496 -1.38 -10.97 27.48
N MET A 497 -2.49 -10.26 27.45
CA MET A 497 -3.84 -10.80 27.66
C MET A 497 -4.25 -11.85 26.62
N ARG A 498 -3.75 -11.78 25.38
CA ARG A 498 -4.01 -12.80 24.35
C ARG A 498 -3.56 -14.21 24.74
N ARG A 499 -2.58 -14.34 25.65
CA ARG A 499 -2.13 -15.64 26.18
C ARG A 499 -3.10 -16.21 27.24
N TRP A 500 -3.88 -15.36 27.86
CA TRP A 500 -4.78 -15.68 28.96
C TRP A 500 -6.26 -15.71 28.54
N THR A 501 -6.53 -16.01 27.26
CA THR A 501 -7.90 -15.97 26.72
C THR A 501 -8.87 -16.84 27.50
N HIS A 502 -8.54 -18.12 27.76
CA HIS A 502 -9.44 -19.00 28.50
C HIS A 502 -9.67 -18.58 29.97
N PRO A 503 -8.65 -18.26 30.78
CA PRO A 503 -8.85 -17.73 32.13
C PRO A 503 -9.66 -16.43 32.16
N ILE A 504 -9.39 -15.50 31.24
CA ILE A 504 -10.11 -14.21 31.17
C ILE A 504 -11.59 -14.45 30.83
N MET A 505 -11.86 -15.29 29.83
CA MET A 505 -13.23 -15.63 29.46
C MET A 505 -13.96 -16.35 30.58
N PHE A 506 -13.29 -17.25 31.29
CA PHE A 506 -13.84 -17.89 32.47
C PHE A 506 -14.20 -16.86 33.56
N LEU A 507 -13.28 -15.98 33.91
CA LEU A 507 -13.54 -14.94 34.91
C LEU A 507 -14.64 -13.96 34.50
N ALA A 508 -14.68 -13.56 33.25
CA ALA A 508 -15.69 -12.65 32.69
C ALA A 508 -17.11 -13.22 32.82
N ILE A 509 -17.25 -14.53 32.81
CA ILE A 509 -18.53 -15.23 32.98
C ILE A 509 -18.72 -15.64 34.42
N ALA A 510 -17.73 -16.23 35.08
CA ALA A 510 -17.86 -16.82 36.39
C ALA A 510 -18.13 -15.77 37.50
N VAL A 511 -17.46 -14.60 37.46
CA VAL A 511 -17.61 -13.58 38.49
C VAL A 511 -19.06 -13.03 38.61
N PRO A 512 -19.69 -12.55 37.50
CA PRO A 512 -21.10 -12.12 37.59
C PRO A 512 -22.05 -13.24 37.96
N ASN A 513 -21.82 -14.47 37.46
CA ASN A 513 -22.67 -15.60 37.83
C ASN A 513 -22.51 -16.01 39.30
N LEU A 514 -21.28 -15.99 39.85
CA LEU A 514 -21.06 -16.28 41.27
C LEU A 514 -21.76 -15.26 42.14
N LEU A 515 -21.71 -13.97 41.84
CA LEU A 515 -22.43 -12.92 42.56
C LEU A 515 -23.94 -13.13 42.50
N ALA A 516 -24.47 -13.49 41.33
CA ALA A 516 -25.87 -13.83 41.15
C ALA A 516 -26.28 -15.08 41.97
N ILE A 517 -25.43 -16.14 42.00
CA ILE A 517 -25.64 -17.34 42.79
C ILE A 517 -25.65 -17.01 44.29
N LEU A 518 -24.71 -16.21 44.78
CA LEU A 518 -24.67 -15.82 46.19
C LEU A 518 -25.92 -15.03 46.61
N TYR A 519 -26.34 -14.10 45.74
CA TYR A 519 -27.59 -13.36 45.99
C TYR A 519 -28.81 -14.29 45.98
N SER A 520 -28.95 -15.14 44.95
CA SER A 520 -30.04 -16.09 44.80
C SER A 520 -30.11 -17.05 46.00
N TYR A 521 -28.98 -17.61 46.44
CA TYR A 521 -28.90 -18.51 47.57
C TYR A 521 -29.34 -17.80 48.86
N GLN A 522 -28.78 -16.63 49.16
CA GLN A 522 -29.13 -15.86 50.36
C GLN A 522 -30.62 -15.46 50.38
N HIS A 523 -31.12 -14.94 49.26
CA HIS A 523 -32.50 -14.52 49.10
C HIS A 523 -33.48 -15.70 49.29
N ASN A 524 -33.25 -16.81 48.57
CA ASN A 524 -34.12 -17.97 48.64
C ASN A 524 -34.08 -18.67 50.02
N THR A 525 -32.89 -18.77 50.63
CA THR A 525 -32.74 -19.38 51.94
C THR A 525 -33.49 -18.57 52.98
N THR A 526 -33.38 -17.25 52.97
CA THR A 526 -34.00 -16.39 53.96
C THR A 526 -35.53 -16.29 53.80
N LEU A 527 -36.04 -16.13 52.60
CA LEU A 527 -37.46 -15.89 52.34
C LEU A 527 -38.30 -17.15 52.18
N ILE A 528 -37.68 -18.24 51.70
CA ILE A 528 -38.38 -19.41 51.29
C ILE A 528 -38.01 -20.60 52.16
N ILE A 529 -36.73 -20.96 52.14
CA ILE A 529 -36.29 -22.25 52.63
C ILE A 529 -36.36 -22.31 54.17
N SER A 530 -36.01 -21.24 54.88
CA SER A 530 -36.10 -21.17 56.34
C SER A 530 -37.51 -21.42 56.91
N LYS A 531 -38.54 -21.26 56.08
CA LYS A 531 -39.97 -21.47 56.45
C LYS A 531 -40.45 -22.88 56.09
N LEU A 532 -39.69 -23.68 55.40
CA LEU A 532 -40.05 -25.02 55.04
C LEU A 532 -39.63 -26.05 56.11
N PRO A 533 -40.27 -27.22 56.13
CA PRO A 533 -39.88 -28.34 57.01
C PRO A 533 -38.41 -28.74 56.85
N PRO A 534 -37.72 -29.26 57.89
CA PRO A 534 -36.30 -29.63 57.80
C PRO A 534 -35.94 -30.60 56.70
N THR A 535 -36.86 -31.48 56.36
CA THR A 535 -36.73 -32.43 55.22
C THR A 535 -36.68 -31.72 53.86
N ALA A 536 -37.48 -30.69 53.71
CA ALA A 536 -37.50 -29.87 52.50
C ALA A 536 -36.25 -29.00 52.40
N GLN A 537 -35.75 -28.47 53.51
CA GLN A 537 -34.51 -27.66 53.60
C GLN A 537 -33.30 -28.52 53.12
N SER A 538 -33.15 -29.73 53.65
CA SER A 538 -32.05 -30.65 53.27
C SER A 538 -32.14 -31.09 51.80
N SER A 539 -33.37 -31.28 51.31
CA SER A 539 -33.61 -31.57 49.90
C SER A 539 -33.23 -30.41 48.98
N PHE A 540 -33.60 -29.17 49.36
CA PHE A 540 -33.19 -27.96 48.62
C PHE A 540 -31.66 -27.79 48.55
N GLU A 541 -30.97 -27.93 49.68
CA GLU A 541 -29.51 -27.80 49.68
C GLU A 541 -28.85 -28.83 48.78
N ARG A 542 -29.30 -30.07 48.78
CA ARG A 542 -28.79 -31.14 47.94
C ARG A 542 -29.06 -30.89 46.45
N ILE A 543 -30.31 -30.51 46.09
CA ILE A 543 -30.74 -30.23 44.74
C ILE A 543 -29.94 -29.06 44.18
N THR A 544 -29.88 -27.96 44.92
CA THR A 544 -29.17 -26.74 44.53
C THR A 544 -27.67 -26.98 44.36
N ARG A 545 -27.04 -27.79 45.22
CA ARG A 545 -25.62 -28.16 45.09
C ARG A 545 -25.34 -28.95 43.81
N ILE A 546 -26.19 -29.90 43.47
CA ILE A 546 -26.08 -30.71 42.26
C ILE A 546 -26.33 -29.83 41.02
N ASP A 547 -27.39 -29.01 41.03
CA ASP A 547 -27.75 -28.12 39.94
C ASP A 547 -26.61 -27.11 39.64
N TYR A 548 -26.09 -26.41 40.62
CA TYR A 548 -24.99 -25.48 40.45
C TYR A 548 -23.69 -26.14 39.99
N ALA A 549 -23.38 -27.34 40.51
CA ALA A 549 -22.23 -28.10 40.02
C ALA A 549 -22.37 -28.49 38.54
N THR A 550 -23.57 -28.95 38.17
CA THR A 550 -23.88 -29.34 36.77
C THR A 550 -23.85 -28.11 35.86
N ALA A 551 -24.49 -27.01 36.25
CA ALA A 551 -24.48 -25.75 35.52
C ALA A 551 -23.06 -25.20 35.35
N PHE A 552 -22.21 -25.30 36.38
CA PHE A 552 -20.80 -24.90 36.30
C PHE A 552 -20.04 -25.72 35.25
N VAL A 553 -20.17 -27.06 35.27
CA VAL A 553 -19.50 -27.92 34.28
C VAL A 553 -19.95 -27.60 32.85
N ILE A 554 -21.28 -27.47 32.64
CA ILE A 554 -21.84 -27.11 31.33
C ILE A 554 -21.34 -25.73 30.89
N GLY A 555 -21.32 -24.74 31.81
CA GLY A 555 -20.81 -23.40 31.56
C GLY A 555 -19.35 -23.37 31.14
N VAL A 556 -18.47 -24.15 31.82
CA VAL A 556 -17.06 -24.25 31.50
C VAL A 556 -16.87 -24.93 30.15
N VAL A 557 -17.50 -26.10 29.92
CA VAL A 557 -17.38 -26.83 28.66
C VAL A 557 -17.91 -25.99 27.49
N GLY A 558 -19.05 -25.31 27.66
CA GLY A 558 -19.61 -24.42 26.65
C GLY A 558 -18.70 -23.26 26.33
N THR A 559 -18.12 -22.61 27.31
CA THR A 559 -17.19 -21.47 27.13
C THR A 559 -15.90 -21.91 26.42
N VAL A 560 -15.33 -23.04 26.84
CA VAL A 560 -14.12 -23.59 26.20
C VAL A 560 -14.40 -23.97 24.74
N SER A 561 -15.52 -24.65 24.48
CA SER A 561 -15.86 -25.07 23.11
C SER A 561 -16.04 -23.88 22.14
N MET A 562 -16.64 -22.77 22.63
CA MET A 562 -16.82 -21.53 21.85
C MET A 562 -15.52 -20.80 21.57
N THR A 563 -14.53 -20.88 22.48
CA THR A 563 -13.24 -20.16 22.36
C THR A 563 -12.13 -20.99 21.75
N LEU A 564 -12.21 -22.34 21.80
CA LEU A 564 -11.17 -23.23 21.34
C LEU A 564 -10.81 -23.05 19.85
N TYR A 565 -11.82 -22.93 18.99
CA TYR A 565 -11.61 -22.69 17.56
C TYR A 565 -10.88 -21.35 17.33
N LEU A 566 -11.33 -20.27 17.99
CA LEU A 566 -10.76 -18.95 17.85
C LEU A 566 -9.28 -18.88 18.31
N THR A 567 -9.00 -19.51 19.45
CA THR A 567 -7.62 -19.53 19.98
C THR A 567 -6.70 -20.42 19.15
N THR A 568 -7.23 -21.49 18.55
CA THR A 568 -6.47 -22.37 17.65
C THR A 568 -6.09 -21.63 16.37
N VAL A 569 -7.05 -20.96 15.72
CA VAL A 569 -6.78 -20.15 14.51
C VAL A 569 -5.83 -19.00 14.82
N ALA A 570 -6.09 -18.24 15.89
CA ALA A 570 -5.21 -17.14 16.30
C ALA A 570 -3.79 -17.61 16.67
N GLY A 571 -3.66 -18.77 17.29
CA GLY A 571 -2.38 -19.41 17.60
C GLY A 571 -1.64 -19.87 16.34
N GLY A 572 -2.36 -20.40 15.36
CA GLY A 572 -1.80 -20.80 14.07
C GLY A 572 -1.26 -19.61 13.28
N LEU A 573 -2.04 -18.51 13.19
CA LEU A 573 -1.63 -17.27 12.52
C LEU A 573 -0.33 -16.71 13.12
N ARG A 574 -0.18 -16.74 14.44
CA ARG A 574 1.06 -16.31 15.12
C ARG A 574 2.27 -17.19 14.80
N LYS A 575 2.05 -18.41 14.40
CA LYS A 575 3.11 -19.37 13.99
C LYS A 575 3.35 -19.35 12.48
N GLY A 576 2.75 -18.39 11.76
CA GLY A 576 2.89 -18.27 10.31
C GLY A 576 2.05 -19.26 9.50
N LYS A 577 1.06 -19.94 10.13
CA LYS A 577 0.18 -20.85 9.38
C LYS A 577 -0.81 -20.05 8.54
N ALA A 578 -0.86 -20.32 7.24
CA ALA A 578 -1.87 -19.78 6.34
C ALA A 578 -3.24 -20.45 6.55
N TYR A 579 -4.31 -19.67 6.47
CA TYR A 579 -5.69 -20.11 6.50
C TYR A 579 -6.43 -19.52 5.30
N ASP A 580 -7.34 -20.26 4.74
CA ASP A 580 -8.18 -19.77 3.65
C ASP A 580 -9.15 -18.66 4.10
N GLY A 581 -9.68 -17.90 3.15
CA GLY A 581 -10.60 -16.79 3.44
C GLY A 581 -11.87 -17.21 4.19
N GLY A 582 -12.37 -18.46 3.94
CA GLY A 582 -13.54 -18.99 4.62
C GLY A 582 -13.32 -19.23 6.11
N HIS A 583 -12.17 -19.77 6.49
CA HIS A 583 -11.80 -19.96 7.91
C HIS A 583 -11.63 -18.63 8.64
N LEU A 584 -11.01 -17.63 7.98
CA LEU A 584 -10.81 -16.31 8.57
C LEU A 584 -12.13 -15.55 8.74
N ALA A 585 -13.00 -15.57 7.73
CA ALA A 585 -14.34 -14.98 7.80
C ALA A 585 -15.19 -15.62 8.92
N ARG A 586 -15.11 -16.95 9.07
CA ARG A 586 -15.77 -17.68 10.18
C ARG A 586 -15.20 -17.26 11.53
N ALA A 587 -13.88 -17.14 11.67
CA ALA A 587 -13.25 -16.72 12.93
C ALA A 587 -13.67 -15.29 13.31
N ARG A 588 -13.70 -14.35 12.36
CA ARG A 588 -14.19 -12.98 12.58
C ARG A 588 -15.65 -12.98 13.04
N LYS A 589 -16.52 -13.71 12.32
CA LYS A 589 -17.94 -13.86 12.67
C LYS A 589 -18.13 -14.44 14.06
N ASP A 590 -17.46 -15.55 14.39
CA ASP A 590 -17.61 -16.24 15.64
C ASP A 590 -17.11 -15.38 16.83
N THR A 591 -16.06 -14.56 16.61
CA THR A 591 -15.54 -13.62 17.60
C THR A 591 -16.57 -12.53 17.94
N LEU A 592 -17.23 -11.93 16.92
CA LEU A 592 -18.24 -10.90 17.13
C LEU A 592 -19.55 -11.44 17.73
N LEU A 593 -19.81 -12.76 17.60
CA LEU A 593 -20.96 -13.44 18.21
C LEU A 593 -20.67 -14.01 19.60
N LEU A 594 -19.40 -13.98 20.05
CA LEU A 594 -18.97 -14.68 21.25
C LEU A 594 -19.72 -14.20 22.49
N GLY A 595 -19.81 -12.88 22.72
CA GLY A 595 -20.53 -12.32 23.86
C GLY A 595 -22.01 -12.65 23.86
N GLN A 596 -22.67 -12.67 22.71
CA GLN A 596 -24.07 -13.08 22.59
C GLN A 596 -24.25 -14.56 22.91
N ARG A 597 -23.39 -15.44 22.41
CA ARG A 597 -23.45 -16.88 22.68
C ARG A 597 -23.25 -17.18 24.16
N CYS A 598 -22.28 -16.50 24.81
CA CYS A 598 -22.07 -16.63 26.25
C CYS A 598 -23.28 -16.14 27.06
N ALA A 599 -23.86 -15.00 26.65
CA ALA A 599 -25.09 -14.48 27.31
C ALA A 599 -26.28 -15.46 27.19
N LEU A 600 -26.47 -16.04 25.97
CA LEU A 600 -27.53 -17.04 25.77
C LEU A 600 -27.26 -18.34 26.53
N LEU A 601 -26.03 -18.78 26.68
CA LEU A 601 -25.67 -19.93 27.51
C LEU A 601 -26.02 -19.68 28.96
N CYS A 602 -25.63 -18.51 29.52
CA CYS A 602 -25.98 -18.12 30.88
C CYS A 602 -27.49 -18.03 31.07
N LEU A 603 -28.21 -17.39 30.14
CA LEU A 603 -29.67 -17.30 30.18
C LEU A 603 -30.33 -18.69 30.23
N GLY A 604 -29.87 -19.61 29.36
CA GLY A 604 -30.38 -20.98 29.31
C GLY A 604 -30.16 -21.72 30.63
N LEU A 605 -28.96 -21.63 31.21
CA LEU A 605 -28.66 -22.27 32.52
C LEU A 605 -29.53 -21.70 33.63
N TRP A 606 -29.69 -20.37 33.75
CA TRP A 606 -30.54 -19.74 34.75
C TRP A 606 -32.02 -20.07 34.55
N ALA A 607 -32.51 -20.12 33.32
CA ALA A 607 -33.89 -20.52 33.03
C ALA A 607 -34.16 -21.99 33.42
N VAL A 608 -33.21 -22.86 33.12
CA VAL A 608 -33.30 -24.28 33.49
C VAL A 608 -33.28 -24.47 34.99
N THR A 609 -32.36 -23.81 35.71
CA THR A 609 -32.33 -23.78 37.19
C THR A 609 -33.62 -23.25 37.77
N GLY A 610 -34.18 -22.17 37.20
CA GLY A 610 -35.45 -21.56 37.65
C GLY A 610 -36.67 -22.49 37.52
N ILE A 611 -36.60 -23.47 36.66
CA ILE A 611 -37.64 -24.50 36.44
C ILE A 611 -37.36 -25.77 37.24
N ILE A 612 -36.12 -26.28 37.17
CA ILE A 612 -35.76 -27.57 37.76
C ILE A 612 -35.86 -27.56 39.31
N VAL A 613 -35.35 -26.50 39.93
CA VAL A 613 -35.31 -26.48 41.40
C VAL A 613 -36.72 -26.49 42.05
N PRO A 614 -37.66 -25.62 41.64
CA PRO A 614 -39.04 -25.70 42.18
C PRO A 614 -39.76 -27.01 41.84
N ALA A 615 -39.59 -27.49 40.57
CA ALA A 615 -40.23 -28.72 40.11
C ALA A 615 -39.75 -29.94 40.92
N THR A 616 -38.44 -30.05 41.17
CA THR A 616 -37.84 -31.15 41.91
C THR A 616 -38.24 -31.13 43.38
N LEU A 617 -38.38 -29.92 43.98
CA LEU A 617 -38.90 -29.76 45.34
C LEU A 617 -40.35 -30.24 45.44
N GLN A 618 -41.19 -29.90 44.45
CA GLN A 618 -42.57 -30.34 44.40
C GLN A 618 -42.69 -31.85 44.32
N ILE A 619 -41.89 -32.48 43.44
CA ILE A 619 -41.85 -33.95 43.20
C ILE A 619 -41.31 -34.67 44.44
N SER A 620 -40.42 -34.09 45.24
CA SER A 620 -39.87 -34.67 46.47
C SER A 620 -40.83 -34.64 47.65
N GLY A 621 -42.10 -34.31 47.42
CA GLY A 621 -43.18 -34.39 48.44
C GLY A 621 -43.23 -33.16 49.36
N SER A 622 -42.57 -32.08 49.03
CA SER A 622 -42.66 -30.81 49.72
C SER A 622 -43.84 -30.03 49.15
N GLU A 623 -44.91 -29.81 49.89
CA GLU A 623 -45.99 -28.90 49.50
C GLU A 623 -45.48 -27.49 49.51
N VAL A 624 -45.00 -27.00 48.35
CA VAL A 624 -44.48 -25.64 48.14
C VAL A 624 -45.64 -24.75 47.71
N PRO A 625 -46.03 -23.72 48.48
CA PRO A 625 -47.12 -22.82 48.10
C PRO A 625 -46.80 -22.08 46.78
N TRP A 626 -47.83 -21.79 45.97
CA TRP A 626 -47.66 -21.16 44.66
C TRP A 626 -47.01 -19.79 44.73
N ASN A 627 -47.28 -18.99 45.73
CA ASN A 627 -46.59 -17.71 45.98
C ASN A 627 -45.08 -17.89 46.15
N THR A 628 -44.62 -18.95 46.76
CA THR A 628 -43.19 -19.31 46.90
C THR A 628 -42.54 -19.58 45.56
N VAL A 629 -43.22 -20.28 44.66
CA VAL A 629 -42.73 -20.51 43.29
C VAL A 629 -42.57 -19.19 42.53
N VAL A 630 -43.55 -18.25 42.69
CA VAL A 630 -43.48 -16.93 42.06
C VAL A 630 -42.28 -16.13 42.57
N HIS A 631 -42.05 -16.09 43.90
CA HIS A 631 -40.91 -15.42 44.50
C HIS A 631 -39.59 -16.02 44.05
N PHE A 632 -39.49 -17.31 44.00
CA PHE A 632 -38.31 -18.02 43.48
C PHE A 632 -38.04 -17.65 42.02
N THR A 633 -39.06 -17.69 41.16
CA THR A 633 -38.95 -17.34 39.76
C THR A 633 -38.56 -15.87 39.57
N ALA A 634 -39.09 -14.96 40.34
CA ALA A 634 -38.75 -13.53 40.31
C ALA A 634 -37.27 -13.31 40.68
N ALA A 635 -36.79 -13.99 41.74
CA ALA A 635 -35.35 -13.93 42.11
C ALA A 635 -34.46 -14.49 41.01
N GLN A 636 -34.86 -15.58 40.38
CA GLN A 636 -34.11 -16.17 39.24
C GLN A 636 -34.09 -15.24 38.02
N LEU A 637 -35.16 -14.50 37.76
CA LEU A 637 -35.20 -13.51 36.69
C LEU A 637 -34.18 -12.39 36.91
N VAL A 638 -34.08 -11.84 38.11
CA VAL A 638 -33.05 -10.82 38.46
C VAL A 638 -31.66 -11.39 38.36
N CYS A 639 -31.40 -12.57 38.87
CA CYS A 639 -30.12 -13.25 38.79
C CYS A 639 -29.73 -13.59 37.33
N GLY A 640 -30.70 -14.06 36.54
CA GLY A 640 -30.53 -14.30 35.13
C GLY A 640 -30.18 -13.03 34.34
N ALA A 641 -30.81 -11.91 34.65
CA ALA A 641 -30.50 -10.63 34.06
C ALA A 641 -29.04 -10.19 34.36
N ILE A 642 -28.59 -10.34 35.60
CA ILE A 642 -27.18 -10.08 35.98
C ILE A 642 -26.23 -10.98 35.21
N ALA A 643 -26.55 -12.28 35.20
CA ALA A 643 -25.72 -13.32 34.55
C ALA A 643 -25.63 -13.20 33.02
N VAL A 644 -26.57 -12.52 32.39
CA VAL A 644 -26.62 -12.29 30.94
C VAL A 644 -25.92 -11.00 30.56
N VAL A 645 -26.25 -9.90 31.24
CA VAL A 645 -25.86 -8.56 30.85
C VAL A 645 -24.37 -8.30 31.07
N TYR A 646 -23.86 -8.59 32.27
CA TYR A 646 -22.46 -8.27 32.57
C TYR A 646 -21.45 -9.15 31.82
N PRO A 647 -21.60 -10.47 31.69
CA PRO A 647 -20.77 -11.28 30.83
C PRO A 647 -20.78 -10.81 29.39
N PHE A 648 -21.92 -10.35 28.86
CA PHE A 648 -21.99 -9.83 27.50
C PHE A 648 -20.96 -8.69 27.28
N PHE A 649 -20.89 -7.72 28.16
CA PHE A 649 -19.96 -6.58 28.06
C PHE A 649 -18.50 -7.01 28.24
N PHE A 650 -18.19 -7.79 29.27
CA PHE A 650 -16.82 -8.24 29.54
C PHE A 650 -16.27 -9.09 28.39
N VAL A 651 -17.07 -10.02 27.88
CA VAL A 651 -16.68 -10.90 26.78
C VAL A 651 -16.47 -10.12 25.49
N ASN A 652 -17.41 -9.22 25.10
CA ASN A 652 -17.28 -8.44 23.88
C ASN A 652 -16.14 -7.44 23.96
N PHE A 653 -15.92 -6.80 25.09
CA PHE A 653 -14.78 -5.91 25.30
C PHE A 653 -13.45 -6.64 25.06
N TYR A 654 -13.32 -7.83 25.63
CA TYR A 654 -12.14 -8.65 25.39
C TYR A 654 -12.04 -9.14 23.93
N ALA A 655 -13.13 -9.64 23.38
CA ALA A 655 -13.19 -10.19 22.03
C ALA A 655 -12.82 -9.13 20.97
N VAL A 656 -13.38 -7.92 21.06
CA VAL A 656 -13.12 -6.84 20.10
C VAL A 656 -11.71 -6.27 20.24
N ARG A 657 -11.14 -6.19 21.43
CA ARG A 657 -9.80 -5.63 21.67
C ARG A 657 -8.65 -6.61 21.51
N CYS A 658 -8.89 -7.88 21.84
CA CYS A 658 -7.80 -8.85 21.93
C CYS A 658 -7.85 -9.96 20.87
N LEU A 659 -9.05 -10.38 20.43
CA LEU A 659 -9.22 -11.50 19.50
C LEU A 659 -9.50 -11.03 18.08
N TYR A 660 -10.51 -10.19 17.86
CA TYR A 660 -10.94 -9.76 16.53
C TYR A 660 -9.82 -9.10 15.70
N PRO A 661 -8.98 -8.21 16.30
CA PRO A 661 -7.90 -7.57 15.57
C PRO A 661 -6.83 -8.54 15.04
N VAL A 662 -6.72 -9.75 15.61
CA VAL A 662 -5.75 -10.76 15.13
C VAL A 662 -6.11 -11.27 13.73
N PHE A 663 -7.39 -11.24 13.37
CA PHE A 663 -7.89 -11.79 12.10
C PHE A 663 -7.99 -10.74 10.98
N LEU A 664 -7.89 -9.43 11.31
CA LEU A 664 -8.02 -8.34 10.34
C LEU A 664 -6.84 -8.22 9.35
N PRO A 665 -5.57 -8.48 9.75
CA PRO A 665 -4.44 -8.43 8.82
C PRO A 665 -4.42 -9.54 7.77
N HIS A 666 -5.37 -10.48 7.84
CA HIS A 666 -5.35 -11.70 7.03
C HIS A 666 -6.66 -11.86 6.26
N GLY A 667 -6.53 -12.02 4.93
CA GLY A 667 -7.65 -12.24 4.02
C GLY A 667 -8.53 -11.01 3.79
N GLU A 668 -9.32 -11.07 2.74
CA GLU A 668 -10.25 -10.00 2.36
C GLU A 668 -11.35 -9.82 3.41
N ILE A 669 -11.64 -8.57 3.76
CA ILE A 669 -12.71 -8.19 4.68
C ILE A 669 -13.97 -7.89 3.86
N SER A 670 -15.05 -8.58 4.17
CA SER A 670 -16.29 -8.47 3.40
C SER A 670 -17.27 -7.44 3.98
N ALA A 671 -18.19 -6.95 3.16
CA ALA A 671 -19.31 -6.13 3.62
C ALA A 671 -20.18 -6.83 4.69
N ALA A 672 -20.09 -8.16 4.82
CA ALA A 672 -20.73 -8.90 5.91
C ALA A 672 -20.08 -8.61 7.27
N ASP A 673 -18.76 -8.41 7.32
CA ASP A 673 -18.03 -8.05 8.54
C ASP A 673 -18.46 -6.67 9.05
N ALA A 674 -18.60 -5.67 8.15
CA ALA A 674 -19.11 -4.33 8.49
C ALA A 674 -20.52 -4.40 9.09
N ARG A 675 -21.42 -5.15 8.43
CA ARG A 675 -22.80 -5.34 8.95
C ARG A 675 -22.82 -6.01 10.32
N MET A 676 -21.88 -6.89 10.62
CA MET A 676 -21.80 -7.56 11.92
C MET A 676 -21.29 -6.65 13.02
N LEU A 677 -20.30 -5.78 12.75
CA LEU A 677 -19.85 -4.75 13.69
C LEU A 677 -20.99 -3.80 14.04
N HIS A 678 -21.75 -3.34 13.04
CA HIS A 678 -22.94 -2.50 13.25
C HIS A 678 -24.03 -3.21 14.08
N ARG A 679 -24.27 -4.50 13.84
CA ARG A 679 -25.22 -5.31 14.61
C ARG A 679 -24.76 -5.47 16.06
N LEU A 680 -23.45 -5.65 16.29
CA LEU A 680 -22.91 -5.72 17.66
C LEU A 680 -23.13 -4.39 18.40
N GLY A 681 -22.91 -3.24 17.76
CA GLY A 681 -23.18 -1.93 18.33
C GLY A 681 -24.64 -1.76 18.76
N ARG A 682 -25.60 -2.12 17.88
CA ARG A 682 -27.04 -2.07 18.25
C ARG A 682 -27.42 -3.02 19.38
N ARG A 683 -26.84 -4.22 19.41
CA ARG A 683 -27.06 -5.18 20.50
C ARG A 683 -26.48 -4.68 21.81
N SER A 684 -25.30 -4.05 21.78
CA SER A 684 -24.68 -3.46 22.96
C SER A 684 -25.58 -2.41 23.60
N MET A 685 -26.30 -1.62 22.79
CA MET A 685 -27.29 -0.65 23.30
C MET A 685 -28.49 -1.34 23.98
N PHE A 686 -28.99 -2.45 23.40
CA PHE A 686 -30.06 -3.25 24.02
C PHE A 686 -29.60 -3.83 25.38
N PHE A 687 -28.40 -4.41 25.45
CA PHE A 687 -27.87 -4.95 26.70
C PHE A 687 -27.57 -3.86 27.74
N LEU A 688 -27.24 -2.63 27.34
CA LEU A 688 -27.08 -1.52 28.21
C LEU A 688 -28.43 -1.11 28.86
N ALA A 689 -29.51 -1.07 28.07
CA ALA A 689 -30.85 -0.82 28.55
C ALA A 689 -31.29 -1.95 29.55
N ALA A 690 -30.96 -3.20 29.23
CA ALA A 690 -31.21 -4.32 30.16
C ALA A 690 -30.40 -4.19 31.47
N ALA A 691 -29.14 -3.69 31.39
CA ALA A 691 -28.32 -3.40 32.57
C ALA A 691 -28.99 -2.38 33.50
N ALA A 692 -29.59 -1.32 32.94
CA ALA A 692 -30.30 -0.30 33.67
C ALA A 692 -31.59 -0.84 34.36
N ALA A 693 -32.20 -1.90 33.82
CA ALA A 693 -33.37 -2.54 34.39
C ALA A 693 -33.05 -3.40 35.63
N VAL A 694 -31.81 -3.88 35.79
CA VAL A 694 -31.43 -4.77 36.92
C VAL A 694 -31.74 -4.17 38.30
N PRO A 695 -31.28 -2.94 38.64
CA PRO A 695 -31.61 -2.32 39.93
C PRO A 695 -33.12 -2.08 40.10
N LEU A 696 -33.81 -1.73 39.01
CA LEU A 696 -35.27 -1.52 39.02
C LEU A 696 -36.02 -2.82 39.29
N LEU A 697 -35.57 -3.93 38.68
CA LEU A 697 -36.14 -5.27 38.97
C LEU A 697 -35.90 -5.68 40.43
N GLY A 698 -34.73 -5.35 40.99
CA GLY A 698 -34.44 -5.57 42.41
C GLY A 698 -35.38 -4.81 43.35
N VAL A 699 -35.62 -3.52 43.07
CA VAL A 699 -36.57 -2.68 43.85
C VAL A 699 -38.01 -3.17 43.66
N ALA A 700 -38.41 -3.46 42.42
CA ALA A 700 -39.76 -3.97 42.15
C ALA A 700 -39.97 -5.34 42.84
N GLY A 701 -38.97 -6.24 42.84
CA GLY A 701 -39.04 -7.50 43.57
C GLY A 701 -39.24 -7.31 45.09
N ALA A 702 -38.67 -6.21 45.67
CA ALA A 702 -38.84 -5.89 47.08
C ALA A 702 -40.28 -5.56 47.46
N THR A 703 -41.09 -5.00 46.56
CA THR A 703 -42.48 -4.65 46.81
C THR A 703 -43.39 -5.86 47.02
N PHE A 704 -42.94 -7.03 46.60
CA PHE A 704 -43.68 -8.30 46.79
C PHE A 704 -43.24 -9.05 48.06
N ILE A 705 -42.27 -8.52 48.84
CA ILE A 705 -41.79 -9.15 50.07
C ILE A 705 -42.73 -8.73 51.20
N PRO A 706 -43.27 -9.68 51.99
CA PRO A 706 -44.06 -9.37 53.16
C PRO A 706 -43.30 -8.48 54.15
N ALA A 707 -44.01 -7.56 54.81
CA ALA A 707 -43.38 -6.61 55.71
C ALA A 707 -42.62 -7.28 56.90
N GLU A 708 -43.04 -8.47 57.30
CA GLU A 708 -42.43 -9.30 58.34
C GLU A 708 -41.06 -9.82 57.95
N ASP A 709 -40.83 -10.07 56.64
CA ASP A 709 -39.60 -10.63 56.10
C ASP A 709 -38.62 -9.56 55.71
N LEU A 710 -39.07 -8.34 55.45
CA LEU A 710 -38.26 -7.23 54.94
C LEU A 710 -36.98 -6.96 55.77
N PRO A 711 -37.03 -6.98 57.17
CA PRO A 711 -35.79 -6.77 57.91
C PRO A 711 -34.68 -7.80 57.66
N HIS A 712 -35.05 -9.02 57.34
CA HIS A 712 -34.11 -10.11 57.12
C HIS A 712 -33.39 -10.04 55.77
N VAL A 713 -33.99 -9.43 54.76
CA VAL A 713 -33.45 -9.32 53.39
C VAL A 713 -33.01 -7.91 53.03
N VAL A 714 -33.28 -6.90 53.84
CA VAL A 714 -33.00 -5.49 53.55
C VAL A 714 -31.52 -5.24 53.28
N VAL A 715 -30.62 -5.94 53.93
CA VAL A 715 -29.16 -5.84 53.70
C VAL A 715 -28.79 -6.40 52.37
N ALA A 716 -29.26 -7.60 52.01
CA ALA A 716 -29.00 -8.21 50.70
C ALA A 716 -29.58 -7.36 49.56
N LEU A 717 -30.78 -6.78 49.76
CA LEU A 717 -31.43 -5.90 48.83
C LEU A 717 -30.66 -4.58 48.63
N ARG A 718 -30.18 -3.95 49.72
CA ARG A 718 -29.34 -2.75 49.64
C ARG A 718 -28.03 -3.03 48.90
N VAL A 719 -27.39 -4.16 49.20
CA VAL A 719 -26.15 -4.58 48.48
C VAL A 719 -26.45 -4.80 47.03
N LEU A 720 -27.57 -5.44 46.67
CA LEU A 720 -27.96 -5.62 45.26
C LEU A 720 -28.20 -4.27 44.57
N CYS A 721 -29.02 -3.37 45.18
CA CYS A 721 -29.34 -2.09 44.56
C CYS A 721 -28.12 -1.19 44.44
N VAL A 722 -27.31 -1.02 45.48
CA VAL A 722 -26.07 -0.21 45.40
C VAL A 722 -25.03 -0.86 44.49
N GLY A 723 -24.82 -2.17 44.62
CA GLY A 723 -23.92 -2.92 43.79
C GLY A 723 -24.26 -2.87 42.29
N SER A 724 -25.57 -2.95 41.97
CA SER A 724 -26.03 -2.89 40.58
C SER A 724 -25.91 -1.48 39.98
N VAL A 725 -25.95 -0.41 40.77
CA VAL A 725 -25.62 0.95 40.27
C VAL A 725 -24.16 1.04 39.90
N PHE A 726 -23.24 0.59 40.74
CA PHE A 726 -21.80 0.55 40.38
C PHE A 726 -21.53 -0.35 39.18
N ALA A 727 -22.18 -1.50 39.12
CA ALA A 727 -22.07 -2.43 38.01
C ALA A 727 -22.62 -1.84 36.70
N PHE A 728 -23.71 -1.06 36.77
CA PHE A 728 -24.23 -0.33 35.61
C PHE A 728 -23.25 0.75 35.11
N VAL A 729 -22.69 1.54 36.05
CA VAL A 729 -21.67 2.55 35.69
C VAL A 729 -20.46 1.88 35.00
N ALA A 730 -20.00 0.74 35.52
CA ALA A 730 -18.92 -0.03 34.87
C ALA A 730 -19.35 -0.57 33.51
N ALA A 731 -20.56 -1.10 33.36
CA ALA A 731 -21.10 -1.56 32.08
C ALA A 731 -21.26 -0.41 31.08
N TYR A 732 -21.68 0.78 31.51
CA TYR A 732 -21.75 1.97 30.67
C TYR A 732 -20.38 2.40 30.19
N TRP A 733 -19.38 2.38 31.07
CA TRP A 733 -18.00 2.70 30.69
C TRP A 733 -17.44 1.69 29.65
N LEU A 734 -17.66 0.38 29.89
CA LEU A 734 -17.29 -0.66 28.92
C LEU A 734 -18.04 -0.51 27.59
N PHE A 735 -19.33 -0.15 27.62
CA PHE A 735 -20.13 0.11 26.44
C PHE A 735 -19.54 1.27 25.63
N ARG A 736 -19.17 2.37 26.29
CA ARG A 736 -18.57 3.53 25.63
C ARG A 736 -17.26 3.15 24.93
N LEU A 737 -16.36 2.48 25.67
CA LEU A 737 -15.09 2.00 25.10
C LEU A 737 -15.31 1.02 23.93
N LEU A 738 -16.28 0.12 24.07
CA LEU A 738 -16.62 -0.83 23.00
C LEU A 738 -17.19 -0.11 21.76
N THR A 739 -18.00 0.92 21.97
CA THR A 739 -18.58 1.70 20.87
C THR A 739 -17.49 2.47 20.11
N ASP A 740 -16.53 3.09 20.81
CA ASP A 740 -15.39 3.77 20.20
C ASP A 740 -14.53 2.79 19.39
N ASP A 741 -14.25 1.60 19.94
CA ASP A 741 -13.51 0.53 19.22
C ASP A 741 -14.28 0.04 17.99
N LEU A 742 -15.60 -0.16 18.12
CA LEU A 742 -16.43 -0.60 16.99
C LEU A 742 -16.51 0.45 15.89
N HIS A 743 -16.56 1.74 16.23
CA HIS A 743 -16.54 2.82 15.26
C HIS A 743 -15.20 2.86 14.51
N ALA A 744 -14.06 2.75 15.21
CA ALA A 744 -12.75 2.71 14.59
C ALA A 744 -12.61 1.50 13.62
N LEU A 745 -13.00 0.32 14.08
CA LEU A 745 -12.97 -0.90 13.27
C LEU A 745 -13.95 -0.87 12.11
N SER A 746 -15.14 -0.27 12.29
CA SER A 746 -16.14 -0.18 11.21
C SER A 746 -15.69 0.76 10.08
N ARG A 747 -15.00 1.87 10.39
CA ARG A 747 -14.42 2.75 9.38
C ARG A 747 -13.42 2.00 8.48
N VAL A 748 -12.53 1.23 9.10
CA VAL A 748 -11.55 0.42 8.38
C VAL A 748 -12.21 -0.67 7.53
N VAL A 749 -13.23 -1.32 8.07
CA VAL A 749 -13.92 -2.45 7.41
C VAL A 749 -14.88 -2.00 6.32
N SER A 750 -15.47 -0.81 6.42
CA SER A 750 -16.42 -0.27 5.44
C SER A 750 -15.76 0.58 4.34
N GLY A 751 -14.48 0.96 4.49
CA GLY A 751 -13.78 1.82 3.53
C GLY A 751 -14.35 3.24 3.42
N VAL A 752 -15.19 3.68 4.38
CA VAL A 752 -15.80 5.02 4.36
C VAL A 752 -14.76 6.06 4.80
N PRO A 753 -14.53 7.12 4.00
CA PRO A 753 -13.61 8.21 4.38
C PRO A 753 -14.01 8.88 5.70
N ARG A 754 -13.04 9.54 6.36
CA ARG A 754 -13.20 10.25 7.64
C ARG A 754 -14.23 11.40 7.64
N HIS A 755 -14.97 11.62 6.54
CA HIS A 755 -15.90 12.73 6.39
C HIS A 755 -17.37 12.27 6.57
N GLU A 756 -17.78 12.18 7.82
CA GLU A 756 -19.15 12.47 8.29
C GLU A 756 -19.09 13.08 9.69
#